data_0b55bd86a662739ad4ec467d5ed97e74
#
_entry.id   0b55bd86a662739ad4ec467d5ed97e74
#
_cell.length_a   1.000
_cell.length_b   1.000
_cell.length_c   1.000
_cell.angle_alpha   90.00
_cell.angle_beta   90.00
_cell.angle_gamma   90.00
#
_symmetry.space_group_name_H-M   'P 1'
#
loop_
_entity.id
_entity.type
_entity.pdbx_description
1 polymer ?
#
loop_
_entity_poly.entity_id
_entity_poly.type
_entity_poly.pdbx_seq_one_letter_code
_entity_poly.pdbx_strand_id
1 'polypeptide(L)'
;MAQQLSLFGSPEPEETPAAPALAAAPAKPEPAPEPIVAYASVVLDIPTRALSEPFAYGIPESLANEAQVGSTVLVHFGNRAAAGYIVDIAPELDDLQGNNALDPARIKAIEAILSKSLFTAEAARIARWMSREYVATLSECLRLFLPPGGSPRVVKGDDGAWSVERPAVKPIQNRWVMLTPEGFDYTPPKTAVRQRQLIETLQCGPVMTRDLNLLYNSMSATIKALEKRGVVVVEERRAWRGCSEQTTLSSASGKAPVSLTNGQQRALAQIERARLDAHGDVVLVDGVTGSGKTEVYLSAIERVLAAGRSACVLVPEISLTAQTVGRFRSRFGETVAVFHSRLSAGERLDQWDMVSSGAARVVVGARSALFCPLSDLGLIIIDEEHEASYKQGSSPRYHAREVAAEMARRYRCPLVLGSATPSAESLDRCRRGTYGGATWTRVEMPERPGHAVLPTVRIADLRREFAHGSRSMFSKPLVEGLERVVERREKAVLLHNRRGFAPFLMCRECGCVPTCNHCSTALTYHERTHTLQCHTCGSSWRVEPYPAPTSRCPKCGSRYLAKMGLGTQQIEDALHQMLPDDVAIIRMDADSTRGKDAHKKLLEQFDAADCAVLLGTQMIAKGLDFPEVTLVGVVNADFALKLPDFRAGERAYDLLEQVAGRAGRGDRPGEVIIQTYLPDDPVIRAVAEHDRSIFTDYDLDQRRDALYSPFVRLSNILVWSTNADDARDYIGRIAKLLKRRWHAAAPDFLRAGSAVPQVLGPASCVIERAKDRYRFHLLVKSPVGYHVSDDIDACLKEAGSVRGVSVSVDVDAYDLM
;
A
#
# COMPACT_ATOMS: atom_id res chain seq x y z
N MET A 1 -17.65 -23.03 48.45
CA MET A 1 -16.71 -23.20 49.57
C MET A 1 -15.88 -21.91 49.55
N ALA A 2 -16.33 -20.83 50.19
CA ALA A 2 -16.55 -20.60 51.58
C ALA A 2 -15.24 -20.39 52.33
N GLN A 3 -15.02 -19.11 52.61
CA GLN A 3 -14.63 -18.57 53.93
C GLN A 3 -13.21 -18.79 54.49
N GLN A 4 -12.77 -17.67 55.06
CA GLN A 4 -11.74 -17.47 56.11
C GLN A 4 -10.33 -17.16 55.57
N LEU A 5 -9.71 -15.98 55.86
CA LEU A 5 -9.53 -15.39 57.20
C LEU A 5 -9.23 -13.89 57.09
N SER A 6 -10.00 -13.10 57.81
CA SER A 6 -9.65 -11.78 58.32
C SER A 6 -9.01 -11.96 59.70
N LEU A 7 -7.79 -11.44 59.87
CA LEU A 7 -7.19 -11.17 61.18
C LEU A 7 -5.81 -10.53 60.95
N PHE A 8 -5.74 -9.23 61.02
CA PHE A 8 -4.70 -8.46 61.73
C PHE A 8 -5.06 -6.98 61.56
N GLY A 9 -5.36 -6.35 62.70
CA GLY A 9 -5.70 -4.94 62.81
C GLY A 9 -4.49 -4.06 62.47
N SER A 10 -4.75 -2.98 61.78
CA SER A 10 -3.82 -1.88 61.54
C SER A 10 -3.69 -1.05 62.85
N PRO A 11 -2.49 -0.74 63.31
CA PRO A 11 -2.32 0.26 64.36
C PRO A 11 -2.53 1.67 63.78
N GLU A 12 -3.18 2.52 64.55
CA GLU A 12 -3.33 3.96 64.28
C GLU A 12 -1.96 4.62 64.20
N PRO A 13 -1.75 5.62 63.32
CA PRO A 13 -0.51 6.35 63.27
C PRO A 13 -0.44 7.39 64.39
N GLU A 14 0.57 7.27 65.26
CA GLU A 14 0.98 8.30 66.21
C GLU A 14 1.32 9.63 65.49
N GLU A 15 0.76 10.68 65.97
CA GLU A 15 1.06 12.07 65.54
C GLU A 15 2.51 12.44 65.90
N THR A 16 3.36 12.54 64.90
CA THR A 16 4.69 13.15 65.03
C THR A 16 4.59 14.67 64.85
N PRO A 17 5.22 15.46 65.69
CA PRO A 17 5.09 16.92 65.62
C PRO A 17 5.73 17.49 64.36
N ALA A 18 5.01 18.40 63.72
CA ALA A 18 5.43 19.11 62.50
C ALA A 18 6.76 19.80 62.66
N ALA A 19 7.71 19.45 61.79
CA ALA A 19 8.95 20.23 61.60
C ALA A 19 8.63 21.58 60.93
N PRO A 20 9.36 22.63 61.26
CA PRO A 20 9.04 23.98 60.73
C PRO A 20 9.24 24.00 59.21
N ALA A 21 8.24 24.56 58.53
CA ALA A 21 8.26 24.77 57.09
C ALA A 21 9.51 25.55 56.64
N LEU A 22 10.39 24.93 55.93
CA LEU A 22 11.43 25.63 55.15
C LEU A 22 10.71 26.54 54.16
N ALA A 23 10.95 27.83 54.26
CA ALA A 23 10.46 28.81 53.32
C ALA A 23 10.81 28.40 51.90
N ALA A 24 9.81 28.29 51.06
CA ALA A 24 9.96 28.06 49.64
C ALA A 24 10.88 29.14 49.04
N ALA A 25 11.96 28.75 48.38
CA ALA A 25 12.77 29.65 47.61
C ALA A 25 11.88 30.41 46.64
N PRO A 26 12.10 31.72 46.45
CA PRO A 26 11.30 32.52 45.54
C PRO A 26 11.37 31.87 44.14
N ALA A 27 10.24 31.60 43.55
CA ALA A 27 10.13 31.18 42.17
C ALA A 27 10.88 32.18 41.31
N LYS A 28 11.77 31.70 40.44
CA LYS A 28 12.40 32.58 39.46
C LYS A 28 11.29 33.29 38.71
N PRO A 29 11.39 34.61 38.51
CA PRO A 29 10.39 35.35 37.75
C PRO A 29 10.27 34.68 36.36
N GLU A 30 9.08 34.33 35.95
CA GLU A 30 8.81 33.92 34.58
C GLU A 30 9.31 35.05 33.66
N PRO A 31 10.10 34.73 32.63
CA PRO A 31 10.52 35.74 31.68
C PRO A 31 9.28 36.37 31.07
N ALA A 32 9.32 37.68 30.89
CA ALA A 32 8.23 38.40 30.23
C ALA A 32 7.90 37.76 28.89
N PRO A 33 6.62 37.61 28.53
CA PRO A 33 6.25 36.94 27.28
C PRO A 33 6.90 37.71 26.10
N GLU A 34 7.66 36.94 25.28
CA GLU A 34 8.27 37.49 24.06
C GLU A 34 7.18 37.97 23.09
N PRO A 35 7.45 39.06 22.31
CA PRO A 35 6.50 39.53 21.32
C PRO A 35 6.24 38.43 20.24
N ILE A 36 4.97 38.22 19.91
CA ILE A 36 4.52 37.36 18.83
C ILE A 36 4.62 38.16 17.53
N VAL A 37 5.37 37.64 16.55
CA VAL A 37 5.63 38.28 15.25
C VAL A 37 4.85 37.65 14.09
N ALA A 38 4.35 36.43 14.27
CA ALA A 38 3.51 35.72 13.31
C ALA A 38 2.70 34.60 14.01
N TYR A 39 1.79 33.97 13.28
CA TYR A 39 0.95 32.88 13.78
C TYR A 39 1.14 31.65 12.93
N ALA A 40 1.08 30.46 13.57
CA ALA A 40 1.18 29.17 12.93
C ALA A 40 -0.07 28.33 13.18
N SER A 41 -0.55 27.66 12.15
CA SER A 41 -1.49 26.54 12.28
C SER A 41 -0.70 25.28 12.62
N VAL A 42 -0.94 24.69 13.79
CA VAL A 42 -0.24 23.52 14.30
C VAL A 42 -1.18 22.33 14.44
N VAL A 43 -0.83 21.20 13.84
CA VAL A 43 -1.52 19.93 14.00
C VAL A 43 -0.81 19.13 15.09
N LEU A 44 -1.52 18.80 16.16
CA LEU A 44 -0.95 17.99 17.24
C LEU A 44 -0.73 16.54 16.77
N ASP A 45 0.39 15.95 17.15
CA ASP A 45 0.71 14.53 16.80
C ASP A 45 -0.10 13.51 17.64
N ILE A 46 -1.41 13.73 17.70
CA ILE A 46 -2.38 12.91 18.43
C ILE A 46 -3.45 12.40 17.45
N PRO A 47 -3.51 11.08 17.16
CA PRO A 47 -4.44 10.54 16.18
C PRO A 47 -5.83 10.35 16.80
N THR A 48 -6.50 11.44 17.15
CA THR A 48 -7.88 11.43 17.63
C THR A 48 -8.75 12.37 16.83
N ARG A 49 -9.97 11.95 16.50
CA ARG A 49 -10.93 12.78 15.73
C ARG A 49 -11.32 14.07 16.47
N ALA A 50 -11.29 14.05 17.81
CA ALA A 50 -11.58 15.24 18.61
C ALA A 50 -10.56 16.37 18.42
N LEU A 51 -9.35 16.07 17.92
CA LEU A 51 -8.26 17.00 17.69
C LEU A 51 -7.80 16.98 16.22
N SER A 52 -8.73 16.76 15.29
CA SER A 52 -8.43 16.66 13.86
C SER A 52 -8.15 18.00 13.20
N GLU A 53 -8.64 19.09 13.76
CA GLU A 53 -8.42 20.44 13.22
C GLU A 53 -7.11 21.03 13.76
N PRO A 54 -6.41 21.86 12.97
CA PRO A 54 -5.23 22.59 13.45
C PRO A 54 -5.59 23.61 14.54
N PHE A 55 -4.62 23.90 15.41
CA PHE A 55 -4.71 24.92 16.44
C PHE A 55 -3.80 26.10 16.11
N ALA A 56 -4.24 27.32 16.39
CA ALA A 56 -3.42 28.50 16.23
C ALA A 56 -2.45 28.67 17.42
N TYR A 57 -1.18 28.96 17.09
CA TYR A 57 -0.13 29.30 18.05
C TYR A 57 0.65 30.51 17.57
N GLY A 58 1.11 31.35 18.50
CA GLY A 58 1.97 32.48 18.21
C GLY A 58 3.43 32.04 17.98
N ILE A 59 4.10 32.65 17.03
CA ILE A 59 5.54 32.48 16.79
C ILE A 59 6.28 33.63 17.51
N PRO A 60 7.09 33.33 18.57
CA PRO A 60 7.95 34.32 19.20
C PRO A 60 9.02 34.86 18.27
N GLU A 61 9.48 36.10 18.49
CA GLU A 61 10.53 36.73 17.69
C GLU A 61 11.81 35.90 17.65
N SER A 62 12.18 35.27 18.76
CA SER A 62 13.34 34.38 18.85
C SER A 62 13.28 33.14 17.92
N LEU A 63 12.08 32.68 17.58
CA LEU A 63 11.86 31.50 16.74
C LEU A 63 11.45 31.81 15.28
N ALA A 64 11.29 33.11 14.95
CA ALA A 64 10.76 33.54 13.67
C ALA A 64 11.57 33.04 12.45
N ASN A 65 12.89 33.01 12.58
CA ASN A 65 13.78 32.56 11.50
C ASN A 65 13.84 31.01 11.32
N GLU A 66 13.45 30.26 12.35
CA GLU A 66 13.51 28.80 12.35
C GLU A 66 12.14 28.16 12.05
N ALA A 67 11.04 28.88 12.36
CA ALA A 67 9.69 28.39 12.15
C ALA A 67 9.35 28.32 10.66
N GLN A 68 9.11 27.12 10.16
CA GLN A 68 8.75 26.84 8.77
C GLN A 68 7.61 25.83 8.70
N VAL A 69 6.82 25.89 7.64
CA VAL A 69 5.86 24.80 7.35
C VAL A 69 6.62 23.48 7.28
N GLY A 70 6.11 22.46 7.97
CA GLY A 70 6.76 21.16 8.08
C GLY A 70 7.66 20.99 9.30
N SER A 71 7.98 22.05 10.06
CA SER A 71 8.74 21.95 11.31
C SER A 71 7.91 21.25 12.39
N THR A 72 8.58 20.39 13.18
CA THR A 72 8.00 19.85 14.41
C THR A 72 8.24 20.85 15.54
N VAL A 73 7.21 21.12 16.31
CA VAL A 73 7.23 22.09 17.39
C VAL A 73 6.77 21.52 18.72
N LEU A 74 7.29 22.08 19.82
CA LEU A 74 6.78 21.84 21.16
C LEU A 74 5.76 22.93 21.48
N VAL A 75 4.58 22.52 21.90
CA VAL A 75 3.48 23.41 22.25
C VAL A 75 2.76 22.93 23.51
N HIS A 76 2.13 23.85 24.23
CA HIS A 76 1.21 23.52 25.32
C HIS A 76 -0.23 23.38 24.81
N PHE A 77 -0.80 22.18 24.99
CA PHE A 77 -2.21 21.89 24.78
C PHE A 77 -2.91 21.66 26.15
N GLY A 78 -3.72 22.62 26.58
CA GLY A 78 -4.19 22.66 27.97
C GLY A 78 -3.02 22.79 28.95
N ASN A 79 -2.87 21.81 29.83
CA ASN A 79 -1.78 21.70 30.80
C ASN A 79 -0.73 20.64 30.43
N ARG A 80 -0.70 20.20 29.17
CA ARG A 80 0.21 19.15 28.69
C ARG A 80 1.08 19.67 27.58
N ALA A 81 2.36 19.33 27.62
CA ALA A 81 3.24 19.52 26.50
C ALA A 81 2.93 18.50 25.39
N ALA A 82 2.91 18.93 24.15
CA ALA A 82 2.63 18.09 22.99
C ALA A 82 3.56 18.46 21.84
N ALA A 83 3.93 17.47 21.03
CA ALA A 83 4.54 17.70 19.74
C ALA A 83 3.44 18.01 18.71
N GLY A 84 3.73 18.93 17.81
CA GLY A 84 2.86 19.27 16.68
C GLY A 84 3.66 19.61 15.44
N TYR A 85 2.97 19.71 14.32
CA TYR A 85 3.55 20.03 13.02
C TYR A 85 2.97 21.36 12.51
N ILE A 86 3.82 22.30 12.12
CA ILE A 86 3.37 23.54 11.47
C ILE A 86 2.89 23.19 10.07
N VAL A 87 1.63 23.51 9.77
CA VAL A 87 1.02 23.24 8.46
C VAL A 87 0.72 24.52 7.67
N ASP A 88 0.72 25.68 8.35
CA ASP A 88 0.53 26.99 7.75
C ASP A 88 1.13 28.06 8.64
N ILE A 89 1.59 29.18 8.05
CA ILE A 89 2.12 30.36 8.76
C ILE A 89 1.54 31.60 8.11
N ALA A 90 1.05 32.55 8.92
CA ALA A 90 0.54 33.81 8.48
C ALA A 90 1.01 34.95 9.38
N PRO A 91 1.19 36.20 8.85
CA PRO A 91 1.54 37.35 9.64
C PRO A 91 0.47 37.73 10.67
N GLU A 92 -0.81 37.60 10.30
CA GLU A 92 -1.95 37.88 11.12
C GLU A 92 -2.79 36.63 11.41
N LEU A 93 -3.47 36.62 12.55
CA LEU A 93 -4.27 35.45 12.98
C LEU A 93 -5.45 35.18 12.04
N ASP A 94 -6.05 36.26 11.51
CA ASP A 94 -7.21 36.17 10.62
C ASP A 94 -6.86 35.58 9.24
N ASP A 95 -5.60 35.60 8.83
CA ASP A 95 -5.10 35.04 7.59
C ASP A 95 -4.91 33.50 7.68
N LEU A 96 -4.91 32.93 8.89
CA LEU A 96 -4.86 31.48 9.07
C LEU A 96 -6.21 30.84 8.72
N GLN A 97 -6.22 29.91 7.80
CA GLN A 97 -7.41 29.19 7.38
C GLN A 97 -8.09 28.46 8.55
N GLY A 98 -9.39 28.70 8.74
CA GLY A 98 -10.22 27.97 9.72
C GLY A 98 -10.29 28.61 11.13
N ASN A 99 -9.61 29.72 11.39
CA ASN A 99 -9.52 30.32 12.72
C ASN A 99 -10.32 31.64 12.88
N ASN A 100 -11.39 31.83 12.15
CA ASN A 100 -12.26 33.00 12.24
C ASN A 100 -12.86 33.08 13.66
N ALA A 101 -12.47 34.11 14.41
CA ALA A 101 -12.98 34.48 15.74
C ALA A 101 -12.17 34.01 16.98
N LEU A 102 -10.88 33.72 16.87
CA LEU A 102 -10.05 33.52 18.05
C LEU A 102 -9.54 34.86 18.61
N ASP A 103 -9.63 35.01 19.93
CA ASP A 103 -9.06 36.16 20.65
C ASP A 103 -7.52 36.04 20.70
N PRO A 104 -6.75 36.97 20.07
CA PRO A 104 -5.29 36.93 20.08
C PRO A 104 -4.67 36.82 21.47
N ALA A 105 -5.34 37.36 22.49
CA ALA A 105 -4.88 37.32 23.88
C ALA A 105 -4.90 35.88 24.49
N ARG A 106 -5.61 34.97 23.88
CA ARG A 106 -5.70 33.55 24.32
C ARG A 106 -4.78 32.63 23.56
N ILE A 107 -4.08 33.12 22.53
CA ILE A 107 -3.17 32.33 21.73
C ILE A 107 -1.88 32.09 22.50
N LYS A 108 -1.55 30.80 22.69
CA LYS A 108 -0.29 30.41 23.32
C LYS A 108 0.85 30.47 22.31
N ALA A 109 2.06 30.74 22.79
CA ALA A 109 3.27 30.74 21.97
C ALA A 109 3.79 29.31 21.74
N ILE A 110 4.50 29.11 20.63
CA ILE A 110 5.35 27.93 20.41
C ILE A 110 6.53 28.02 21.39
N GLU A 111 6.83 26.93 22.09
CA GLU A 111 7.92 26.90 23.07
C GLU A 111 9.28 26.65 22.45
N ALA A 112 9.33 25.71 21.48
CA ALA A 112 10.57 25.33 20.80
C ALA A 112 10.31 24.73 19.44
N ILE A 113 11.29 24.88 18.53
CA ILE A 113 11.37 24.16 17.28
C ILE A 113 12.16 22.87 17.54
N LEU A 114 11.54 21.70 17.31
CA LEU A 114 12.14 20.40 17.57
C LEU A 114 12.86 19.81 16.35
N SER A 115 12.47 20.22 15.14
CA SER A 115 13.12 19.80 13.90
C SER A 115 13.04 20.88 12.82
N LYS A 116 13.94 20.82 11.85
CA LYS A 116 13.76 21.53 10.57
C LYS A 116 12.51 21.02 9.85
N SER A 117 12.12 21.70 8.79
CA SER A 117 10.99 21.27 7.94
C SER A 117 11.17 19.84 7.45
N LEU A 118 10.19 18.98 7.74
CA LEU A 118 10.16 17.56 7.36
C LEU A 118 9.31 17.33 6.11
N PHE A 119 8.43 18.26 5.77
CA PHE A 119 7.57 18.21 4.59
C PHE A 119 7.26 19.62 4.06
N THR A 120 6.92 19.69 2.78
CA THR A 120 6.62 20.95 2.10
C THR A 120 5.21 21.46 2.39
N ALA A 121 4.94 22.74 2.11
CA ALA A 121 3.59 23.30 2.18
C ALA A 121 2.62 22.56 1.24
N GLU A 122 3.07 22.09 0.08
CA GLU A 122 2.23 21.31 -0.82
C GLU A 122 1.87 19.93 -0.24
N ALA A 123 2.81 19.27 0.44
CA ALA A 123 2.54 18.04 1.18
C ALA A 123 1.50 18.26 2.30
N ALA A 124 1.56 19.39 3.01
CA ALA A 124 0.54 19.76 4.00
C ALA A 124 -0.85 19.94 3.37
N ARG A 125 -0.93 20.57 2.19
CA ARG A 125 -2.19 20.73 1.43
C ARG A 125 -2.74 19.39 0.96
N ILE A 126 -1.88 18.49 0.47
CA ILE A 126 -2.26 17.13 0.08
C ILE A 126 -2.76 16.35 1.30
N ALA A 127 -2.07 16.41 2.43
CA ALA A 127 -2.50 15.77 3.67
C ALA A 127 -3.88 16.28 4.14
N ARG A 128 -4.15 17.58 4.02
CA ARG A 128 -5.46 18.19 4.35
C ARG A 128 -6.56 17.67 3.40
N TRP A 129 -6.27 17.60 2.10
CA TRP A 129 -7.19 17.01 1.13
C TRP A 129 -7.46 15.54 1.45
N MET A 130 -6.42 14.74 1.75
CA MET A 130 -6.58 13.34 2.14
C MET A 130 -7.41 13.16 3.42
N SER A 131 -7.21 14.03 4.41
CA SER A 131 -7.96 14.02 5.67
C SER A 131 -9.46 14.16 5.41
N ARG A 132 -9.85 15.11 4.58
CA ARG A 132 -11.24 15.35 4.19
C ARG A 132 -11.78 14.20 3.32
N GLU A 133 -11.06 13.82 2.28
CA GLU A 133 -11.49 12.82 1.31
C GLU A 133 -11.70 11.44 1.94
N TYR A 134 -10.79 11.01 2.83
CA TYR A 134 -10.82 9.68 3.44
C TYR A 134 -11.36 9.66 4.87
N VAL A 135 -11.92 10.75 5.36
CA VAL A 135 -12.47 10.87 6.73
C VAL A 135 -11.45 10.38 7.77
N ALA A 136 -10.22 10.81 7.62
CA ALA A 136 -9.09 10.48 8.49
C ALA A 136 -8.63 11.73 9.26
N THR A 137 -7.88 11.56 10.36
CA THR A 137 -7.31 12.72 11.06
C THR A 137 -6.16 13.34 10.26
N LEU A 138 -6.01 14.65 10.33
CA LEU A 138 -4.94 15.34 9.62
C LEU A 138 -3.55 14.87 10.08
N SER A 139 -3.40 14.56 11.37
CA SER A 139 -2.15 13.99 11.90
C SER A 139 -1.79 12.62 11.31
N GLU A 140 -2.78 11.73 11.07
CA GLU A 140 -2.55 10.45 10.38
C GLU A 140 -2.10 10.66 8.93
N CYS A 141 -2.68 11.64 8.23
CA CYS A 141 -2.29 11.97 6.86
C CYS A 141 -0.89 12.58 6.79
N LEU A 142 -0.55 13.52 7.70
CA LEU A 142 0.79 14.11 7.76
C LEU A 142 1.89 13.10 8.04
N ARG A 143 1.62 12.10 8.89
CA ARG A 143 2.58 11.03 9.18
C ARG A 143 3.06 10.26 7.96
N LEU A 144 2.31 10.26 6.87
CA LEU A 144 2.74 9.63 5.61
C LEU A 144 3.91 10.39 4.96
N PHE A 145 4.01 11.70 5.18
CA PHE A 145 5.04 12.58 4.63
C PHE A 145 6.25 12.76 5.54
N LEU A 146 6.29 12.05 6.67
CA LEU A 146 7.40 12.16 7.62
C LEU A 146 8.50 11.12 7.34
N PRO A 147 9.75 11.45 7.65
CA PRO A 147 10.86 10.50 7.52
C PRO A 147 10.59 9.25 8.39
N PRO A 148 10.89 8.05 7.91
CA PRO A 148 10.64 6.81 8.63
C PRO A 148 11.38 6.75 9.97
N GLY A 149 10.64 6.72 11.08
CA GLY A 149 11.21 6.70 12.44
C GLY A 149 11.87 8.00 12.88
N GLY A 150 11.61 9.12 12.19
CA GLY A 150 12.37 10.35 12.27
C GLY A 150 11.71 11.53 12.97
N SER A 151 10.50 11.40 13.54
CA SER A 151 9.87 12.51 14.26
C SER A 151 10.25 12.51 15.74
N PRO A 152 10.63 13.66 16.32
CA PRO A 152 10.74 13.82 17.77
C PRO A 152 9.41 13.53 18.45
N ARG A 153 9.45 12.94 19.64
CA ARG A 153 8.27 12.65 20.46
C ARG A 153 8.39 13.34 21.80
N VAL A 154 7.26 13.80 22.32
CA VAL A 154 7.18 14.31 23.69
C VAL A 154 6.68 13.17 24.59
N VAL A 155 7.49 12.78 25.55
CA VAL A 155 7.18 11.70 26.51
C VAL A 155 7.18 12.29 27.93
N LYS A 156 6.30 11.76 28.78
CA LYS A 156 6.25 12.10 30.18
C LYS A 156 7.12 11.10 30.94
N GLY A 157 8.17 11.58 31.63
CA GLY A 157 9.01 10.77 32.50
C GLY A 157 8.29 10.25 33.73
N ASP A 158 8.85 9.28 34.42
CA ASP A 158 8.34 8.73 35.68
C ASP A 158 8.29 9.77 36.79
N ASP A 159 9.12 10.81 36.71
CA ASP A 159 9.12 12.01 37.57
C ASP A 159 8.01 13.01 37.28
N GLY A 160 7.19 12.73 36.24
CA GLY A 160 6.11 13.61 35.80
C GLY A 160 6.55 14.75 34.90
N ALA A 161 7.85 14.92 34.65
CA ALA A 161 8.38 15.94 33.75
C ALA A 161 8.22 15.53 32.27
N TRP A 162 8.02 16.54 31.40
CA TRP A 162 7.96 16.31 29.97
C TRP A 162 9.35 16.43 29.37
N SER A 163 9.73 15.43 28.55
CA SER A 163 10.98 15.43 27.84
C SER A 163 10.78 15.15 26.34
N VAL A 164 11.71 15.63 25.53
CA VAL A 164 11.72 15.38 24.09
C VAL A 164 12.60 14.18 23.77
N GLU A 165 11.99 13.10 23.33
CA GLU A 165 12.71 11.93 22.87
C GLU A 165 13.10 12.11 21.39
N ARG A 166 14.40 12.07 21.12
CA ARG A 166 14.91 12.18 19.75
C ARG A 166 14.66 10.88 18.97
N PRO A 167 14.60 10.94 17.61
CA PRO A 167 14.45 9.76 16.79
C PRO A 167 15.48 8.68 17.13
N ALA A 168 14.99 7.43 17.26
CA ALA A 168 15.84 6.29 17.58
C ALA A 168 16.83 5.96 16.44
N VAL A 169 16.46 6.28 15.20
CA VAL A 169 17.29 6.03 14.01
C VAL A 169 18.14 7.27 13.73
N LYS A 170 19.46 7.07 13.75
CA LYS A 170 20.42 8.15 13.44
C LYS A 170 21.05 7.93 12.07
N PRO A 171 21.36 9.04 11.33
CA PRO A 171 22.18 8.98 10.13
C PRO A 171 23.58 8.43 10.44
N ILE A 172 24.14 7.67 9.50
CA ILE A 172 25.54 7.26 9.59
C ILE A 172 26.41 8.37 9.05
N GLN A 173 27.48 8.67 9.78
CA GLN A 173 28.51 9.59 9.34
C GLN A 173 29.85 8.84 9.28
N ASN A 174 30.52 8.93 8.14
CA ASN A 174 31.87 8.42 7.97
C ASN A 174 32.85 9.58 8.19
N ARG A 175 33.91 9.33 8.96
CA ARG A 175 34.98 10.29 9.21
C ARG A 175 36.03 10.12 8.15
N TRP A 176 36.20 11.16 7.33
CA TRP A 176 37.24 11.24 6.29
C TRP A 176 38.39 12.08 6.78
N VAL A 177 39.59 11.61 6.51
CA VAL A 177 40.85 12.30 6.85
C VAL A 177 41.42 12.84 5.54
N MET A 178 41.82 14.11 5.54
CA MET A 178 42.40 14.80 4.37
C MET A 178 43.56 15.65 4.85
N LEU A 179 44.53 15.88 3.96
CA LEU A 179 45.57 16.87 4.18
C LEU A 179 45.02 18.29 4.09
N THR A 180 45.45 19.17 4.96
CA THR A 180 45.27 20.61 4.81
C THR A 180 46.25 21.17 3.76
N PRO A 181 46.10 22.39 3.25
CA PRO A 181 47.11 23.00 2.40
C PRO A 181 48.53 22.95 3.02
N GLU A 182 48.62 23.25 4.32
CA GLU A 182 49.88 23.15 5.07
C GLU A 182 50.35 21.69 5.28
N GLY A 183 49.41 20.75 5.23
CA GLY A 183 49.67 19.33 5.36
C GLY A 183 50.38 18.72 4.15
N PHE A 184 50.22 19.26 2.96
CA PHE A 184 50.95 18.84 1.76
C PHE A 184 52.44 19.13 1.83
N ASP A 185 52.81 20.21 2.50
CA ASP A 185 54.21 20.63 2.69
C ASP A 185 54.88 20.05 3.95
N TYR A 186 54.09 19.39 4.81
CA TYR A 186 54.60 18.86 6.06
C TYR A 186 55.43 17.60 5.87
N THR A 187 56.68 17.65 6.34
CA THR A 187 57.59 16.49 6.33
C THR A 187 57.72 15.89 7.74
N PRO A 188 57.20 14.67 7.97
CA PRO A 188 57.29 14.04 9.30
C PRO A 188 58.71 13.68 9.67
N PRO A 189 59.10 13.72 10.96
CA PRO A 189 60.39 13.24 11.45
C PRO A 189 60.71 11.83 10.98
N LYS A 190 61.99 11.53 10.71
CA LYS A 190 62.43 10.21 10.24
C LYS A 190 62.00 9.06 11.19
N THR A 191 61.89 9.33 12.48
CA THR A 191 61.42 8.38 13.51
C THR A 191 59.90 8.17 13.55
N ALA A 192 59.10 9.06 12.96
CA ALA A 192 57.64 9.00 13.03
C ALA A 192 57.03 8.20 11.84
N VAL A 193 57.32 6.91 11.79
CA VAL A 193 56.93 6.00 10.72
C VAL A 193 55.43 6.06 10.41
N ARG A 194 54.55 6.04 11.44
CA ARG A 194 53.09 6.09 11.27
C ARG A 194 52.61 7.40 10.68
N GLN A 195 53.23 8.54 11.02
CA GLN A 195 52.85 9.83 10.44
C GLN A 195 53.22 9.85 8.95
N ARG A 196 54.35 9.29 8.56
CA ARG A 196 54.78 9.20 7.17
C ARG A 196 53.81 8.35 6.35
N GLN A 197 53.48 7.15 6.82
CA GLN A 197 52.51 6.26 6.18
C GLN A 197 51.15 6.94 5.97
N LEU A 198 50.65 7.66 6.98
CA LEU A 198 49.40 8.38 6.88
C LEU A 198 49.47 9.49 5.82
N ILE A 199 50.50 10.31 5.82
CA ILE A 199 50.70 11.40 4.87
C ILE A 199 50.85 10.88 3.44
N GLU A 200 51.67 9.87 3.20
CA GLU A 200 51.82 9.22 1.90
C GLU A 200 50.50 8.69 1.37
N THR A 201 49.69 8.09 2.23
CA THR A 201 48.35 7.63 1.84
C THR A 201 47.41 8.79 1.51
N LEU A 202 47.43 9.86 2.30
CA LEU A 202 46.56 11.01 2.11
C LEU A 202 47.00 11.93 0.96
N GLN A 203 48.22 11.83 0.48
CA GLN A 203 48.69 12.48 -0.75
C GLN A 203 47.95 11.94 -2.00
N CYS A 204 47.46 10.68 -1.95
CA CYS A 204 46.64 10.09 -3.01
C CYS A 204 45.18 10.56 -2.96
N GLY A 205 44.78 11.22 -1.87
CA GLY A 205 43.40 11.75 -1.69
C GLY A 205 42.85 11.47 -0.29
N PRO A 206 41.60 11.94 -0.01
CA PRO A 206 40.93 11.70 1.26
C PRO A 206 40.64 10.21 1.48
N VAL A 207 40.86 9.71 2.71
CA VAL A 207 40.66 8.31 3.08
C VAL A 207 39.80 8.21 4.35
N MET A 208 38.90 7.23 4.41
CA MET A 208 38.08 7.01 5.61
C MET A 208 38.93 6.54 6.81
N THR A 209 38.60 7.04 7.99
CA THR A 209 39.25 6.63 9.24
C THR A 209 39.20 5.12 9.45
N ARG A 210 38.09 4.47 9.04
CA ARG A 210 37.93 3.01 9.12
C ARG A 210 38.95 2.29 8.25
N ASP A 211 39.15 2.73 7.04
CA ASP A 211 40.09 2.08 6.09
C ASP A 211 41.54 2.30 6.49
N LEU A 212 41.87 3.49 6.99
CA LEU A 212 43.17 3.75 7.59
C LEU A 212 43.47 2.84 8.79
N ASN A 213 42.44 2.56 9.61
CA ASN A 213 42.62 1.64 10.76
C ASN A 213 42.76 0.17 10.32
N LEU A 214 42.13 -0.22 9.19
CA LEU A 214 42.32 -1.55 8.61
C LEU A 214 43.71 -1.72 7.99
N LEU A 215 44.18 -0.69 7.26
CA LEU A 215 45.49 -0.73 6.60
C LEU A 215 46.68 -0.71 7.59
N TYR A 216 46.56 0.02 8.69
CA TYR A 216 47.71 0.33 9.55
C TYR A 216 47.54 0.00 11.05
N ASN A 217 46.56 -0.85 11.41
CA ASN A 217 46.33 -1.23 12.81
C ASN A 217 46.25 -0.02 13.77
N SER A 218 45.08 0.68 13.77
CA SER A 218 44.79 1.82 14.65
C SER A 218 45.65 3.09 14.43
N MET A 219 45.16 3.93 13.54
CA MET A 219 45.72 5.27 13.25
C MET A 219 45.11 6.41 14.07
N SER A 220 44.14 6.14 14.94
CA SER A 220 43.35 7.18 15.62
C SER A 220 44.20 8.17 16.44
N ALA A 221 45.25 7.70 17.12
CA ALA A 221 46.13 8.57 17.87
C ALA A 221 46.99 9.46 16.95
N THR A 222 47.46 8.92 15.84
CA THR A 222 48.25 9.64 14.83
C THR A 222 47.42 10.73 14.15
N ILE A 223 46.18 10.37 13.77
CA ILE A 223 45.23 11.32 13.17
C ILE A 223 44.97 12.49 14.12
N LYS A 224 44.63 12.23 15.40
CA LYS A 224 44.40 13.28 16.40
C LYS A 224 45.63 14.16 16.63
N ALA A 225 46.82 13.59 16.62
CA ALA A 225 48.08 14.34 16.80
C ALA A 225 48.37 15.28 15.61
N LEU A 226 48.08 14.84 14.38
CA LEU A 226 48.29 15.65 13.18
C LEU A 226 47.16 16.65 12.99
N GLU A 227 45.92 16.32 13.39
CA GLU A 227 44.78 17.23 13.41
C GLU A 227 45.05 18.42 14.36
N LYS A 228 45.58 18.13 15.59
CA LYS A 228 45.95 19.18 16.53
C LYS A 228 47.09 20.09 16.02
N ARG A 229 47.90 19.63 15.05
CA ARG A 229 48.96 20.40 14.40
C ARG A 229 48.50 21.12 13.14
N GLY A 230 47.23 20.99 12.74
CA GLY A 230 46.72 21.56 11.52
C GLY A 230 47.17 20.88 10.22
N VAL A 231 47.81 19.71 10.29
CA VAL A 231 48.36 18.98 9.13
C VAL A 231 47.27 18.19 8.42
N VAL A 232 46.34 17.65 9.17
CA VAL A 232 45.15 16.95 8.64
C VAL A 232 43.89 17.55 9.21
N VAL A 233 42.80 17.43 8.47
CA VAL A 233 41.45 17.74 8.92
C VAL A 233 40.60 16.48 8.85
N VAL A 234 39.76 16.27 9.86
CA VAL A 234 38.81 15.18 9.89
C VAL A 234 37.44 15.74 9.64
N GLU A 235 36.86 15.36 8.49
CA GLU A 235 35.54 15.77 8.07
C GLU A 235 34.54 14.64 8.26
N GLU A 236 33.41 14.93 8.88
CA GLU A 236 32.30 13.97 8.97
C GLU A 236 31.41 14.12 7.74
N ARG A 237 31.42 13.11 6.87
CA ARG A 237 30.56 13.06 5.68
C ARG A 237 29.43 12.08 5.88
N ARG A 238 28.25 12.46 5.44
CA ARG A 238 27.08 11.60 5.42
C ARG A 238 27.38 10.32 4.62
N ALA A 239 27.07 9.18 5.21
CA ALA A 239 27.20 7.88 4.58
C ALA A 239 25.83 7.20 4.50
N TRP A 240 25.62 6.44 3.46
CA TRP A 240 24.40 5.71 3.20
C TRP A 240 24.60 4.23 3.49
N ARG A 241 23.63 3.59 4.21
CA ARG A 241 23.60 2.14 4.30
C ARG A 241 23.33 1.59 2.92
N GLY A 242 24.16 0.65 2.46
CA GLY A 242 23.87 -0.07 1.22
C GLY A 242 22.62 -0.90 1.42
N CYS A 243 21.70 -0.90 0.44
CA CYS A 243 20.62 -1.89 0.43
C CYS A 243 21.27 -3.27 0.30
N SER A 244 21.02 -4.17 1.26
CA SER A 244 21.59 -5.53 1.31
C SER A 244 21.28 -6.40 0.08
N GLU A 245 20.41 -5.96 -0.80
CA GLU A 245 20.06 -6.62 -2.08
C GLU A 245 20.98 -6.21 -3.24
N GLN A 246 22.07 -5.46 -2.99
CA GLN A 246 22.96 -4.93 -4.05
C GLN A 246 23.86 -5.97 -4.72
N THR A 247 23.86 -7.24 -4.31
CA THR A 247 24.97 -8.13 -4.63
C THR A 247 24.73 -9.12 -5.76
N THR A 248 23.67 -8.99 -6.54
CA THR A 248 23.57 -9.72 -7.82
C THR A 248 23.09 -8.78 -8.91
N LEU A 249 24.03 -8.01 -9.44
CA LEU A 249 23.90 -7.43 -10.78
C LEU A 249 23.83 -8.60 -11.77
N SER A 250 22.62 -9.10 -12.01
CA SER A 250 22.40 -9.84 -13.24
C SER A 250 22.68 -8.87 -14.39
N SER A 251 23.45 -9.30 -15.34
CA SER A 251 23.90 -8.59 -16.52
C SER A 251 22.77 -8.23 -17.51
N ALA A 252 21.64 -7.73 -17.01
CA ALA A 252 20.64 -7.11 -17.84
C ALA A 252 21.25 -5.81 -18.35
N SER A 253 21.66 -5.80 -19.60
CA SER A 253 22.24 -4.62 -20.25
C SER A 253 21.26 -3.45 -20.10
N GLY A 254 21.65 -2.43 -19.33
CA GLY A 254 20.86 -1.21 -19.13
C GLY A 254 20.83 -0.30 -20.37
N LYS A 255 21.19 -0.83 -21.53
CA LYS A 255 21.15 -0.09 -22.79
C LYS A 255 19.69 -0.01 -23.28
N ALA A 256 19.29 1.19 -23.68
CA ALA A 256 18.04 1.38 -24.41
C ALA A 256 17.95 0.44 -25.62
N PRO A 257 16.77 -0.11 -25.93
CA PRO A 257 16.59 -0.84 -27.17
C PRO A 257 16.90 0.06 -28.34
N VAL A 258 17.43 -0.54 -29.42
CA VAL A 258 17.83 0.20 -30.64
C VAL A 258 16.63 0.92 -31.29
N SER A 259 15.42 0.39 -31.14
CA SER A 259 14.18 1.00 -31.59
C SER A 259 13.00 0.64 -30.69
N LEU A 260 12.12 1.60 -30.46
CA LEU A 260 10.83 1.38 -29.80
C LEU A 260 9.80 0.88 -30.83
N THR A 261 8.89 0.00 -30.38
CA THR A 261 7.74 -0.42 -31.21
C THR A 261 6.78 0.75 -31.46
N ASN A 262 5.90 0.62 -32.44
CA ASN A 262 4.90 1.66 -32.76
C ASN A 262 3.99 1.95 -31.54
N GLY A 263 3.59 0.91 -30.78
CA GLY A 263 2.81 1.07 -29.56
C GLY A 263 3.56 1.86 -28.48
N GLN A 264 4.84 1.52 -28.26
CA GLN A 264 5.69 2.23 -27.30
C GLN A 264 5.93 3.69 -27.69
N GLN A 265 6.14 3.97 -28.98
CA GLN A 265 6.29 5.33 -29.48
C GLN A 265 5.03 6.16 -29.26
N ARG A 266 3.83 5.60 -29.55
CA ARG A 266 2.55 6.29 -29.31
C ARG A 266 2.35 6.59 -27.84
N ALA A 267 2.63 5.61 -26.96
CA ALA A 267 2.51 5.80 -25.51
C ALA A 267 3.46 6.91 -25.01
N LEU A 268 4.72 6.87 -25.43
CA LEU A 268 5.71 7.88 -25.07
C LEU A 268 5.36 9.29 -25.61
N ALA A 269 4.81 9.38 -26.81
CA ALA A 269 4.36 10.65 -27.38
C ALA A 269 3.18 11.23 -26.59
N GLN A 270 2.22 10.40 -26.16
CA GLN A 270 1.08 10.86 -25.36
C GLN A 270 1.51 11.29 -23.95
N ILE A 271 2.44 10.57 -23.32
CA ILE A 271 3.02 10.95 -22.02
C ILE A 271 3.74 12.30 -22.13
N GLU A 272 4.52 12.49 -23.20
CA GLU A 272 5.24 13.73 -23.45
C GLU A 272 4.29 14.91 -23.69
N ARG A 273 3.20 14.69 -24.41
CA ARG A 273 2.16 15.69 -24.60
C ARG A 273 1.56 16.09 -23.25
N ALA A 274 1.13 15.13 -22.45
CA ALA A 274 0.60 15.40 -21.10
C ALA A 274 1.60 16.14 -20.20
N ARG A 275 2.91 15.86 -20.36
CA ARG A 275 3.98 16.57 -19.63
C ARG A 275 4.10 18.03 -20.04
N LEU A 276 3.99 18.30 -21.34
CA LEU A 276 4.08 19.67 -21.88
C LEU A 276 2.83 20.48 -21.60
N ASP A 277 1.65 19.87 -21.64
CA ASP A 277 0.36 20.50 -21.33
C ASP A 277 0.27 20.91 -19.85
N ALA A 278 0.97 20.20 -18.95
CA ALA A 278 1.14 20.54 -17.52
C ALA A 278 -0.18 20.74 -16.76
N HIS A 279 -1.24 19.96 -17.10
CA HIS A 279 -2.56 20.02 -16.45
C HIS A 279 -2.77 18.90 -15.41
N GLY A 280 -1.82 17.96 -15.28
CA GLY A 280 -1.98 16.78 -14.43
C GLY A 280 -2.77 15.66 -15.11
N ASP A 281 -2.67 15.57 -16.42
CA ASP A 281 -3.38 14.59 -17.23
C ASP A 281 -2.92 13.17 -16.96
N VAL A 282 -3.83 12.21 -17.17
CA VAL A 282 -3.62 10.80 -16.89
C VAL A 282 -3.52 10.01 -18.20
N VAL A 283 -2.46 9.24 -18.35
CA VAL A 283 -2.23 8.37 -19.50
C VAL A 283 -2.27 6.91 -19.04
N LEU A 284 -3.31 6.19 -19.45
CA LEU A 284 -3.44 4.75 -19.24
C LEU A 284 -2.70 4.00 -20.35
N VAL A 285 -1.59 3.37 -20.03
CA VAL A 285 -0.83 2.48 -20.92
C VAL A 285 -1.36 1.06 -20.77
N ASP A 286 -2.29 0.72 -21.64
CA ASP A 286 -2.97 -0.57 -21.69
C ASP A 286 -2.18 -1.52 -22.61
N GLY A 287 -1.31 -2.29 -22.03
CA GLY A 287 -0.40 -3.13 -22.79
C GLY A 287 -0.39 -4.56 -22.30
N VAL A 288 -0.50 -5.52 -23.24
CA VAL A 288 -0.43 -6.94 -22.91
C VAL A 288 0.84 -7.27 -22.11
N THR A 289 0.81 -8.38 -21.37
CA THR A 289 1.99 -8.85 -20.64
C THR A 289 3.15 -9.06 -21.61
N GLY A 290 4.31 -8.44 -21.32
CA GLY A 290 5.48 -8.49 -22.21
C GLY A 290 5.50 -7.47 -23.34
N SER A 291 4.55 -6.52 -23.43
CA SER A 291 4.55 -5.45 -24.46
C SER A 291 5.67 -4.40 -24.28
N GLY A 292 6.45 -4.49 -23.21
CA GLY A 292 7.55 -3.56 -22.94
C GLY A 292 7.12 -2.23 -22.30
N LYS A 293 6.05 -2.22 -21.50
CA LYS A 293 5.62 -1.05 -20.70
C LYS A 293 6.76 -0.41 -19.91
N THR A 294 7.62 -1.23 -19.30
CA THR A 294 8.77 -0.75 -18.53
C THR A 294 9.72 0.13 -19.36
N GLU A 295 9.93 -0.16 -20.63
CA GLU A 295 10.78 0.65 -21.49
C GLU A 295 10.15 2.02 -21.77
N VAL A 296 8.82 2.08 -21.91
CA VAL A 296 8.11 3.36 -22.01
C VAL A 296 8.32 4.19 -20.76
N TYR A 297 8.26 3.56 -19.57
CA TYR A 297 8.52 4.24 -18.30
C TYR A 297 9.94 4.78 -18.21
N LEU A 298 10.95 3.95 -18.53
CA LEU A 298 12.35 4.36 -18.51
C LEU A 298 12.61 5.53 -19.46
N SER A 299 12.08 5.46 -20.68
CA SER A 299 12.21 6.53 -21.66
C SER A 299 11.50 7.83 -21.25
N ALA A 300 10.34 7.73 -20.58
CA ALA A 300 9.64 8.89 -20.03
C ALA A 300 10.41 9.54 -18.87
N ILE A 301 10.98 8.74 -17.98
CA ILE A 301 11.81 9.22 -16.86
C ILE A 301 13.05 9.95 -17.38
N GLU A 302 13.74 9.44 -18.42
CA GLU A 302 14.88 10.11 -19.03
C GLU A 302 14.56 11.54 -19.46
N ARG A 303 13.41 11.74 -20.12
CA ARG A 303 12.97 13.07 -20.56
C ARG A 303 12.69 14.01 -19.38
N VAL A 304 12.11 13.48 -18.31
CA VAL A 304 11.82 14.25 -17.09
C VAL A 304 13.11 14.64 -16.38
N LEU A 305 14.06 13.72 -16.25
CA LEU A 305 15.37 14.01 -15.66
C LEU A 305 16.17 15.01 -16.49
N ALA A 306 16.12 14.91 -17.83
CA ALA A 306 16.75 15.88 -18.74
C ALA A 306 16.13 17.28 -18.60
N ALA A 307 14.83 17.36 -18.28
CA ALA A 307 14.14 18.62 -17.98
C ALA A 307 14.42 19.16 -16.56
N GLY A 308 15.31 18.53 -15.79
CA GLY A 308 15.68 18.96 -14.44
C GLY A 308 14.71 18.50 -13.35
N ARG A 309 13.61 17.79 -13.67
CA ARG A 309 12.55 17.36 -12.72
C ARG A 309 12.76 15.93 -12.21
N SER A 310 11.97 15.51 -11.24
CA SER A 310 12.06 14.22 -10.56
C SER A 310 10.91 13.28 -10.94
N ALA A 311 11.07 11.98 -10.72
CA ALA A 311 10.05 10.98 -11.04
C ALA A 311 9.77 10.03 -9.85
N CYS A 312 8.49 9.67 -9.68
CA CYS A 312 8.03 8.67 -8.73
C CYS A 312 7.42 7.48 -9.47
N VAL A 313 7.91 6.28 -9.19
CA VAL A 313 7.43 5.02 -9.78
C VAL A 313 6.91 4.12 -8.68
N LEU A 314 5.63 3.81 -8.75
CA LEU A 314 5.01 2.83 -7.86
C LEU A 314 4.94 1.48 -8.57
N VAL A 315 5.40 0.45 -7.88
CA VAL A 315 5.27 -0.95 -8.29
C VAL A 315 4.64 -1.76 -7.17
N PRO A 316 3.87 -2.82 -7.46
CA PRO A 316 3.34 -3.69 -6.42
C PRO A 316 4.47 -4.27 -5.58
N GLU A 317 4.28 -4.37 -4.26
CA GLU A 317 5.33 -4.79 -3.32
C GLU A 317 5.92 -6.16 -3.67
N ILE A 318 5.09 -7.07 -4.16
CA ILE A 318 5.48 -8.41 -4.61
C ILE A 318 6.27 -8.39 -5.93
N SER A 319 6.06 -7.38 -6.77
CA SER A 319 6.78 -7.19 -8.06
C SER A 319 8.06 -6.36 -7.89
N LEU A 320 8.31 -5.81 -6.70
CA LEU A 320 9.53 -5.05 -6.39
C LEU A 320 10.69 -6.00 -6.08
N THR A 321 11.11 -6.73 -7.10
CA THR A 321 12.22 -7.68 -7.06
C THR A 321 13.55 -6.97 -7.32
N ALA A 322 14.67 -7.64 -6.99
CA ALA A 322 16.01 -7.16 -7.34
C ALA A 322 16.16 -6.93 -8.85
N GLN A 323 15.50 -7.74 -9.69
CA GLN A 323 15.49 -7.59 -11.14
C GLN A 323 14.79 -6.30 -11.57
N THR A 324 13.61 -5.99 -11.00
CA THR A 324 12.88 -4.76 -11.30
C THR A 324 13.69 -3.52 -10.90
N VAL A 325 14.22 -3.50 -9.67
CA VAL A 325 15.09 -2.41 -9.19
C VAL A 325 16.35 -2.30 -10.03
N GLY A 326 16.94 -3.45 -10.41
CA GLY A 326 18.12 -3.53 -11.26
C GLY A 326 17.94 -2.85 -12.61
N ARG A 327 16.77 -2.96 -13.25
CA ARG A 327 16.46 -2.27 -14.52
C ARG A 327 16.51 -0.74 -14.38
N PHE A 328 15.96 -0.18 -13.29
CA PHE A 328 16.03 1.26 -13.05
C PHE A 328 17.44 1.72 -12.71
N ARG A 329 18.17 0.98 -11.86
CA ARG A 329 19.54 1.32 -11.48
C ARG A 329 20.53 1.19 -12.64
N SER A 330 20.38 0.19 -13.51
CA SER A 330 21.23 0.05 -14.70
C SER A 330 21.07 1.20 -15.68
N ARG A 331 19.90 1.90 -15.67
CA ARG A 331 19.61 3.03 -16.54
C ARG A 331 19.97 4.37 -15.92
N PHE A 332 19.72 4.54 -14.60
CA PHE A 332 19.82 5.83 -13.91
C PHE A 332 20.88 5.86 -12.81
N GLY A 333 21.57 4.75 -12.53
CA GLY A 333 22.66 4.70 -11.57
C GLY A 333 22.22 5.02 -10.13
N GLU A 334 23.06 5.80 -9.45
CA GLU A 334 22.90 6.19 -8.04
C GLU A 334 21.77 7.21 -7.80
N THR A 335 21.16 7.76 -8.85
CA THR A 335 20.04 8.70 -8.71
C THR A 335 18.70 8.02 -8.37
N VAL A 336 18.72 6.68 -8.17
CA VAL A 336 17.53 5.88 -7.85
C VAL A 336 17.48 5.54 -6.37
N ALA A 337 16.47 6.05 -5.66
CA ALA A 337 16.10 5.62 -4.32
C ALA A 337 15.02 4.54 -4.36
N VAL A 338 15.09 3.56 -3.45
CA VAL A 338 14.18 2.41 -3.42
C VAL A 338 13.46 2.33 -2.08
N PHE A 339 12.12 2.17 -2.10
CA PHE A 339 11.29 2.11 -0.89
C PHE A 339 10.40 0.86 -0.86
N HIS A 340 10.60 -0.02 0.13
CA HIS A 340 9.76 -1.19 0.38
C HIS A 340 9.75 -1.59 1.86
N SER A 341 8.80 -2.45 2.24
CA SER A 341 8.59 -2.86 3.65
C SER A 341 9.76 -3.66 4.24
N ARG A 342 10.56 -4.35 3.40
CA ARG A 342 11.70 -5.17 3.84
C ARG A 342 12.93 -4.36 4.23
N LEU A 343 13.00 -3.07 3.87
CA LEU A 343 14.09 -2.19 4.31
C LEU A 343 14.02 -1.99 5.82
N SER A 344 15.18 -2.04 6.49
CA SER A 344 15.31 -1.63 7.88
C SER A 344 14.96 -0.14 8.06
N ALA A 345 14.65 0.27 9.28
CA ALA A 345 14.35 1.67 9.56
C ALA A 345 15.51 2.61 9.18
N GLY A 346 16.77 2.14 9.36
CA GLY A 346 17.94 2.91 8.98
C GLY A 346 18.11 3.05 7.46
N GLU A 347 17.93 1.97 6.71
CA GLU A 347 17.97 2.03 5.24
C GLU A 347 16.87 2.92 4.68
N ARG A 348 15.66 2.84 5.22
CA ARG A 348 14.56 3.72 4.81
C ARG A 348 14.87 5.20 5.07
N LEU A 349 15.47 5.52 6.22
CA LEU A 349 15.90 6.88 6.52
C LEU A 349 16.98 7.35 5.53
N ASP A 350 17.95 6.48 5.20
CA ASP A 350 19.01 6.83 4.25
C ASP A 350 18.45 7.10 2.85
N GLN A 351 17.51 6.26 2.37
CA GLN A 351 16.82 6.50 1.09
C GLN A 351 16.00 7.81 1.13
N TRP A 352 15.34 8.09 2.24
CA TRP A 352 14.60 9.33 2.45
C TRP A 352 15.52 10.55 2.36
N ASP A 353 16.67 10.52 3.04
CA ASP A 353 17.66 11.59 3.03
C ASP A 353 18.27 11.79 1.63
N MET A 354 18.51 10.72 0.86
CA MET A 354 18.96 10.81 -0.53
C MET A 354 17.94 11.58 -1.40
N VAL A 355 16.66 11.34 -1.19
CA VAL A 355 15.58 12.04 -1.92
C VAL A 355 15.49 13.49 -1.45
N SER A 356 15.46 13.75 -0.15
CA SER A 356 15.31 15.11 0.40
C SER A 356 16.50 16.02 0.08
N SER A 357 17.70 15.46 -0.04
CA SER A 357 18.90 16.20 -0.46
C SER A 357 19.01 16.41 -1.98
N GLY A 358 18.13 15.78 -2.77
CA GLY A 358 18.19 15.80 -4.24
C GLY A 358 19.27 14.88 -4.85
N ALA A 359 19.96 14.08 -4.03
CA ALA A 359 20.92 13.08 -4.50
C ALA A 359 20.21 11.99 -5.32
N ALA A 360 18.99 11.61 -4.91
CA ALA A 360 18.12 10.75 -5.69
C ALA A 360 16.97 11.55 -6.28
N ARG A 361 16.76 11.42 -7.58
CA ARG A 361 15.71 12.12 -8.33
C ARG A 361 14.66 11.15 -8.92
N VAL A 362 14.92 9.86 -8.83
CA VAL A 362 13.99 8.79 -9.20
C VAL A 362 13.69 7.98 -7.95
N VAL A 363 12.44 7.90 -7.57
CA VAL A 363 11.99 7.03 -6.46
C VAL A 363 11.24 5.85 -7.07
N VAL A 364 11.64 4.64 -6.70
CA VAL A 364 10.97 3.39 -7.09
C VAL A 364 10.53 2.68 -5.83
N GLY A 365 9.26 2.33 -5.71
CA GLY A 365 8.84 1.66 -4.50
C GLY A 365 7.38 1.22 -4.48
N ALA A 366 6.99 0.65 -3.34
CA ALA A 366 5.60 0.32 -3.07
C ALA A 366 4.77 1.61 -2.84
N ARG A 367 3.49 1.46 -2.59
CA ARG A 367 2.52 2.55 -2.36
C ARG A 367 3.05 3.71 -1.52
N SER A 368 3.82 3.45 -0.45
CA SER A 368 4.35 4.50 0.43
C SER A 368 5.41 5.39 -0.21
N ALA A 369 6.02 4.97 -1.31
CA ALA A 369 6.99 5.76 -2.06
C ALA A 369 6.40 7.06 -2.64
N LEU A 370 5.08 7.11 -2.80
CA LEU A 370 4.36 8.29 -3.27
C LEU A 370 4.57 9.52 -2.38
N PHE A 371 4.83 9.32 -1.08
CA PHE A 371 4.96 10.40 -0.10
C PHE A 371 6.42 10.82 0.17
N CYS A 372 7.37 10.31 -0.61
CA CYS A 372 8.76 10.73 -0.50
C CYS A 372 8.92 12.21 -0.84
N PRO A 373 9.87 12.92 -0.20
CA PRO A 373 10.06 14.37 -0.36
C PRO A 373 10.78 14.72 -1.66
N LEU A 374 10.23 14.29 -2.80
CA LEU A 374 10.72 14.68 -4.12
C LEU A 374 10.52 16.17 -4.35
N SER A 375 11.61 16.87 -4.58
CA SER A 375 11.56 18.24 -5.08
C SER A 375 11.19 18.21 -6.57
N ASP A 376 10.36 19.14 -7.00
CA ASP A 376 9.98 19.33 -8.40
C ASP A 376 9.55 18.04 -9.13
N LEU A 377 8.50 17.42 -8.59
CA LEU A 377 7.94 16.18 -9.15
C LEU A 377 7.39 16.41 -10.57
N GLY A 378 7.96 15.72 -11.56
CA GLY A 378 7.68 15.87 -12.99
C GLY A 378 6.96 14.71 -13.64
N LEU A 379 6.84 13.56 -12.95
CA LEU A 379 6.18 12.36 -13.45
C LEU A 379 5.83 11.42 -12.32
N ILE A 380 4.62 10.89 -12.36
CA ILE A 380 4.20 9.79 -11.49
C ILE A 380 3.84 8.60 -12.38
N ILE A 381 4.35 7.42 -12.05
CA ILE A 381 4.04 6.17 -12.74
C ILE A 381 3.49 5.18 -11.71
N ILE A 382 2.40 4.50 -12.05
CA ILE A 382 1.85 3.37 -11.29
C ILE A 382 1.82 2.17 -12.22
N ASP A 383 2.71 1.22 -12.00
CA ASP A 383 2.71 -0.04 -12.73
C ASP A 383 1.72 -1.03 -12.11
N GLU A 384 1.09 -1.88 -12.95
CA GLU A 384 0.02 -2.80 -12.54
C GLU A 384 -1.06 -2.08 -11.69
N GLU A 385 -1.64 -1.00 -12.24
CA GLU A 385 -2.53 -0.08 -11.52
C GLU A 385 -3.80 -0.73 -10.92
N HIS A 386 -4.19 -1.91 -11.46
CA HIS A 386 -5.31 -2.72 -11.01
C HIS A 386 -5.06 -3.40 -9.65
N GLU A 387 -3.81 -3.41 -9.18
CA GLU A 387 -3.44 -4.15 -7.99
C GLU A 387 -4.10 -3.65 -6.70
N ALA A 388 -4.75 -4.56 -5.98
CA ALA A 388 -5.41 -4.28 -4.71
C ALA A 388 -4.48 -3.71 -3.63
N SER A 389 -3.16 -3.97 -3.73
CA SER A 389 -2.16 -3.46 -2.79
C SER A 389 -1.99 -1.94 -2.80
N TYR A 390 -2.48 -1.27 -3.82
CA TYR A 390 -2.51 0.19 -3.88
C TYR A 390 -3.59 0.82 -3.01
N LYS A 391 -4.56 0.05 -2.52
CA LYS A 391 -5.50 0.46 -1.48
C LYS A 391 -4.91 0.21 -0.10
N GLN A 392 -4.90 1.24 0.78
CA GLN A 392 -4.43 1.10 2.15
C GLN A 392 -5.48 0.46 3.05
N GLY A 393 -5.10 -0.58 3.79
CA GLY A 393 -6.01 -1.30 4.70
C GLY A 393 -6.20 -0.65 6.08
N SER A 394 -5.34 0.34 6.46
CA SER A 394 -5.42 1.11 7.72
C SER A 394 -5.67 2.59 7.44
N SER A 395 -6.08 3.35 8.47
CA SER A 395 -6.27 4.81 8.33
C SER A 395 -4.94 5.53 8.04
N PRO A 396 -4.98 6.50 7.14
CA PRO A 396 -6.01 6.84 6.17
C PRO A 396 -6.13 5.76 5.07
N ARG A 397 -7.36 5.30 4.77
CA ARG A 397 -7.62 4.23 3.79
C ARG A 397 -7.65 4.78 2.36
N TYR A 398 -6.56 5.38 1.92
CA TYR A 398 -6.44 5.95 0.59
C TYR A 398 -6.19 4.89 -0.48
N HIS A 399 -6.49 5.22 -1.73
CA HIS A 399 -6.02 4.49 -2.91
C HIS A 399 -4.90 5.29 -3.57
N ALA A 400 -3.75 4.67 -3.84
CA ALA A 400 -2.58 5.36 -4.38
C ALA A 400 -2.86 6.06 -5.73
N ARG A 401 -3.69 5.47 -6.61
CA ARG A 401 -4.09 6.07 -7.89
C ARG A 401 -4.80 7.41 -7.67
N GLU A 402 -5.73 7.48 -6.72
CA GLU A 402 -6.50 8.71 -6.46
C GLU A 402 -5.61 9.82 -5.86
N VAL A 403 -4.73 9.44 -4.92
CA VAL A 403 -3.76 10.39 -4.35
C VAL A 403 -2.75 10.84 -5.41
N ALA A 404 -2.27 9.91 -6.25
CA ALA A 404 -1.36 10.25 -7.35
C ALA A 404 -2.01 11.18 -8.38
N ALA A 405 -3.30 11.00 -8.70
CA ALA A 405 -4.03 11.90 -9.59
C ALA A 405 -4.15 13.31 -9.02
N GLU A 406 -4.45 13.44 -7.72
CA GLU A 406 -4.47 14.75 -7.04
C GLU A 406 -3.07 15.37 -6.98
N MET A 407 -2.02 14.57 -6.71
CA MET A 407 -0.64 15.05 -6.75
C MET A 407 -0.23 15.50 -8.15
N ALA A 408 -0.55 14.71 -9.19
CA ALA A 408 -0.26 15.06 -10.58
C ALA A 408 -0.84 16.41 -10.97
N ARG A 409 -2.11 16.65 -10.58
CA ARG A 409 -2.79 17.93 -10.80
C ARG A 409 -2.08 19.09 -10.07
N ARG A 410 -1.68 18.90 -8.81
CA ARG A 410 -1.02 19.95 -8.00
C ARG A 410 0.40 20.24 -8.47
N TYR A 411 1.17 19.19 -8.78
CA TYR A 411 2.54 19.33 -9.29
C TYR A 411 2.60 19.62 -10.79
N ARG A 412 1.44 19.68 -11.47
CA ARG A 412 1.32 19.91 -12.91
C ARG A 412 2.22 18.96 -13.71
N CYS A 413 2.08 17.69 -13.44
CA CYS A 413 2.83 16.62 -14.09
C CYS A 413 1.93 15.48 -14.52
N PRO A 414 2.28 14.69 -15.55
CA PRO A 414 1.47 13.55 -15.95
C PRO A 414 1.48 12.43 -14.90
N LEU A 415 0.33 11.73 -14.81
CA LEU A 415 0.21 10.44 -14.15
C LEU A 415 0.12 9.35 -15.23
N VAL A 416 1.03 8.40 -15.20
CA VAL A 416 1.04 7.22 -16.08
C VAL A 416 0.56 6.02 -15.30
N LEU A 417 -0.51 5.40 -15.78
CA LEU A 417 -1.06 4.16 -15.24
C LEU A 417 -0.73 3.03 -16.22
N GLY A 418 -0.02 2.00 -15.78
CA GLY A 418 0.32 0.86 -16.64
C GLY A 418 -0.37 -0.40 -16.16
N SER A 419 -0.97 -1.15 -17.07
CA SER A 419 -1.57 -2.43 -16.77
C SER A 419 -1.73 -3.30 -18.02
N ALA A 420 -1.74 -4.63 -17.82
CA ALA A 420 -2.23 -5.58 -18.83
C ALA A 420 -3.74 -5.81 -18.69
N THR A 421 -4.25 -5.60 -17.49
CA THR A 421 -5.66 -5.77 -17.11
C THR A 421 -6.14 -4.51 -16.39
N PRO A 422 -6.30 -3.37 -17.09
CA PRO A 422 -6.72 -2.12 -16.46
C PRO A 422 -8.03 -2.24 -15.69
N SER A 423 -8.10 -1.56 -14.54
CA SER A 423 -9.28 -1.54 -13.69
C SER A 423 -10.49 -0.93 -14.40
N ALA A 424 -11.70 -1.38 -14.03
CA ALA A 424 -12.96 -0.88 -14.55
C ALA A 424 -13.08 0.65 -14.38
N GLU A 425 -12.56 1.19 -13.28
CA GLU A 425 -12.54 2.63 -13.02
C GLU A 425 -11.65 3.39 -14.01
N SER A 426 -10.44 2.89 -14.27
CA SER A 426 -9.52 3.53 -15.21
C SER A 426 -10.04 3.48 -16.63
N LEU A 427 -10.64 2.36 -17.05
CA LEU A 427 -11.26 2.21 -18.36
C LEU A 427 -12.47 3.15 -18.53
N ASP A 428 -13.36 3.25 -17.55
CA ASP A 428 -14.52 4.13 -17.59
C ASP A 428 -14.10 5.61 -17.66
N ARG A 429 -13.11 6.03 -16.88
CA ARG A 429 -12.56 7.39 -16.91
C ARG A 429 -11.96 7.75 -18.27
N CYS A 430 -11.23 6.82 -18.88
CA CYS A 430 -10.74 7.01 -20.25
C CYS A 430 -11.86 7.07 -21.29
N ARG A 431 -12.95 6.29 -21.12
CA ARG A 431 -14.14 6.37 -22.00
C ARG A 431 -14.86 7.71 -21.87
N ARG A 432 -14.90 8.28 -20.66
CA ARG A 432 -15.45 9.65 -20.44
C ARG A 432 -14.53 10.76 -20.94
N GLY A 433 -13.24 10.49 -21.10
CA GLY A 433 -12.20 11.44 -21.53
C GLY A 433 -11.75 12.41 -20.44
N THR A 434 -12.55 12.67 -19.42
CA THR A 434 -12.24 13.59 -18.32
C THR A 434 -12.73 13.06 -16.98
N TYR A 435 -11.95 13.26 -15.93
CA TYR A 435 -12.33 12.96 -14.56
C TYR A 435 -11.50 13.79 -13.57
N GLY A 436 -12.15 14.38 -12.55
CA GLY A 436 -11.46 15.16 -11.52
C GLY A 436 -10.69 16.39 -12.02
N GLY A 437 -11.11 16.96 -13.16
CA GLY A 437 -10.47 18.11 -13.79
C GLY A 437 -9.23 17.79 -14.62
N ALA A 438 -8.91 16.49 -14.81
CA ALA A 438 -7.81 16.04 -15.66
C ALA A 438 -8.34 15.29 -16.90
N THR A 439 -7.59 15.31 -17.99
CA THR A 439 -7.84 14.50 -19.20
C THR A 439 -7.34 13.07 -18.93
N TRP A 440 -8.15 12.08 -19.32
CA TRP A 440 -7.81 10.66 -19.21
C TRP A 440 -7.73 10.05 -20.62
N THR A 441 -6.55 9.59 -20.99
CA THR A 441 -6.30 9.03 -22.33
C THR A 441 -5.79 7.60 -22.20
N ARG A 442 -6.37 6.68 -22.99
CA ARG A 442 -5.90 5.29 -23.12
C ARG A 442 -5.02 5.14 -24.34
N VAL A 443 -3.88 4.49 -24.18
CA VAL A 443 -2.99 4.09 -25.26
C VAL A 443 -2.80 2.57 -25.22
N GLU A 444 -3.21 1.90 -26.27
CA GLU A 444 -3.12 0.43 -26.38
C GLU A 444 -1.77 0.00 -26.94
N MET A 445 -1.20 -1.04 -26.30
CA MET A 445 0.01 -1.72 -26.74
C MET A 445 -0.26 -3.24 -26.86
N PRO A 446 -0.96 -3.68 -27.93
CA PRO A 446 -1.41 -5.06 -28.09
C PRO A 446 -0.30 -6.03 -28.49
N GLU A 447 0.84 -5.50 -28.97
CA GLU A 447 1.92 -6.32 -29.53
C GLU A 447 3.01 -6.62 -28.49
N ARG A 448 3.55 -7.82 -28.52
CA ARG A 448 4.79 -8.20 -27.83
C ARG A 448 5.99 -7.94 -28.73
N PRO A 449 7.08 -7.33 -28.24
CA PRO A 449 8.34 -7.28 -28.98
C PRO A 449 8.87 -8.70 -29.23
N GLY A 450 9.32 -8.99 -30.44
CA GLY A 450 9.79 -10.32 -30.85
C GLY A 450 8.67 -11.22 -31.38
N HIS A 451 8.93 -12.53 -31.43
CA HIS A 451 8.03 -13.53 -32.03
C HIS A 451 7.22 -14.34 -30.98
N ALA A 452 7.11 -13.84 -29.74
CA ALA A 452 6.41 -14.56 -28.67
C ALA A 452 4.90 -14.68 -28.96
N VAL A 453 4.42 -15.90 -29.11
CA VAL A 453 3.00 -16.23 -29.35
C VAL A 453 2.25 -16.33 -28.02
N LEU A 454 0.98 -15.97 -28.01
CA LEU A 454 0.12 -16.18 -26.84
C LEU A 454 -0.09 -17.68 -26.61
N PRO A 455 -0.15 -18.17 -25.36
CA PRO A 455 -0.37 -19.57 -25.07
C PRO A 455 -1.77 -20.03 -25.50
N THR A 456 -1.90 -21.29 -25.86
CA THR A 456 -3.23 -21.87 -26.12
C THR A 456 -3.94 -22.11 -24.80
N VAL A 457 -5.16 -21.56 -24.63
CA VAL A 457 -5.99 -21.75 -23.44
C VAL A 457 -7.06 -22.80 -23.71
N ARG A 458 -7.08 -23.84 -22.89
CA ARG A 458 -8.06 -24.93 -22.96
C ARG A 458 -8.94 -24.94 -21.72
N ILE A 459 -10.27 -24.92 -21.91
CA ILE A 459 -11.24 -25.02 -20.82
C ILE A 459 -11.56 -26.49 -20.57
N ALA A 460 -11.41 -26.94 -19.32
CA ALA A 460 -11.83 -28.24 -18.85
C ALA A 460 -13.15 -28.11 -18.08
N ASP A 461 -14.27 -28.56 -18.68
CA ASP A 461 -15.61 -28.50 -18.10
C ASP A 461 -15.78 -29.60 -17.04
N LEU A 462 -15.67 -29.21 -15.77
CA LEU A 462 -15.81 -30.10 -14.63
C LEU A 462 -17.23 -30.72 -14.50
N ARG A 463 -18.26 -30.12 -15.10
CA ARG A 463 -19.61 -30.66 -15.11
C ARG A 463 -19.64 -31.95 -15.96
N ARG A 464 -18.96 -31.94 -17.11
CA ARG A 464 -18.82 -33.10 -18.00
C ARG A 464 -18.01 -34.22 -17.36
N GLU A 465 -16.87 -33.86 -16.73
CA GLU A 465 -16.06 -34.80 -15.94
C GLU A 465 -16.91 -35.49 -14.86
N PHE A 466 -17.69 -34.67 -14.09
CA PHE A 466 -18.58 -35.18 -13.06
C PHE A 466 -19.69 -36.08 -13.61
N ALA A 467 -20.31 -35.72 -14.73
CA ALA A 467 -21.32 -36.53 -15.40
C ALA A 467 -20.80 -37.87 -15.89
N HIS A 468 -19.52 -37.94 -16.32
CA HIS A 468 -18.84 -39.18 -16.70
C HIS A 468 -18.31 -39.99 -15.51
N GLY A 469 -18.67 -39.61 -14.29
CA GLY A 469 -18.33 -40.37 -13.08
C GLY A 469 -17.01 -39.97 -12.40
N SER A 470 -16.23 -39.03 -12.98
CA SER A 470 -15.00 -38.55 -12.34
C SER A 470 -15.30 -37.86 -11.01
N ARG A 471 -14.51 -38.20 -10.00
CA ARG A 471 -14.52 -37.56 -8.67
C ARG A 471 -13.15 -36.98 -8.32
N SER A 472 -12.20 -37.05 -9.27
CA SER A 472 -10.88 -36.46 -9.14
C SER A 472 -10.97 -34.92 -9.05
N MET A 473 -10.01 -34.31 -8.37
CA MET A 473 -9.83 -32.85 -8.38
C MET A 473 -9.13 -32.39 -9.67
N PHE A 474 -8.49 -33.27 -10.40
CA PHE A 474 -7.85 -32.99 -11.67
C PHE A 474 -8.70 -33.56 -12.80
N SER A 475 -8.99 -32.74 -13.79
CA SER A 475 -9.64 -33.12 -15.02
C SER A 475 -8.69 -33.95 -15.90
N LYS A 476 -9.25 -34.79 -16.76
CA LYS A 476 -8.46 -35.55 -17.69
C LYS A 476 -7.49 -34.74 -18.54
N PRO A 477 -7.88 -33.57 -19.12
CA PRO A 477 -6.94 -32.69 -19.82
C PRO A 477 -5.75 -32.21 -18.98
N LEU A 478 -5.97 -31.90 -17.70
CA LEU A 478 -4.89 -31.45 -16.83
C LEU A 478 -3.93 -32.59 -16.47
N VAL A 479 -4.45 -33.79 -16.23
CA VAL A 479 -3.63 -34.99 -15.99
C VAL A 479 -2.75 -35.27 -17.21
N GLU A 480 -3.35 -35.32 -18.40
CA GLU A 480 -2.62 -35.51 -19.66
C GLU A 480 -1.55 -34.44 -19.91
N GLY A 481 -1.85 -33.17 -19.50
CA GLY A 481 -0.88 -32.08 -19.58
C GLY A 481 0.30 -32.29 -18.66
N LEU A 482 0.05 -32.70 -17.41
CA LEU A 482 1.11 -32.98 -16.43
C LEU A 482 1.95 -34.17 -16.83
N GLU A 483 1.35 -35.24 -17.37
CA GLU A 483 2.07 -36.39 -17.89
C GLU A 483 3.05 -35.98 -19.02
N ARG A 484 2.59 -35.13 -19.97
CA ARG A 484 3.47 -34.58 -21.02
C ARG A 484 4.63 -33.77 -20.47
N VAL A 485 4.41 -32.94 -19.41
CA VAL A 485 5.46 -32.17 -18.74
C VAL A 485 6.52 -33.10 -18.15
N VAL A 486 6.09 -34.17 -17.48
CA VAL A 486 6.99 -35.18 -16.92
C VAL A 486 7.79 -35.90 -18.00
N GLU A 487 7.12 -36.41 -19.07
CA GLU A 487 7.77 -37.07 -20.21
C GLU A 487 8.84 -36.19 -20.87
N ARG A 488 8.59 -34.90 -20.99
CA ARG A 488 9.50 -33.94 -21.64
C ARG A 488 10.52 -33.31 -20.70
N ARG A 489 10.46 -33.63 -19.40
CA ARG A 489 11.31 -33.02 -18.35
C ARG A 489 11.18 -31.47 -18.37
N GLU A 490 9.96 -31.01 -18.40
CA GLU A 490 9.63 -29.58 -18.43
C GLU A 490 9.10 -29.11 -17.07
N LYS A 491 8.65 -27.85 -16.98
CA LYS A 491 8.13 -27.26 -15.75
C LYS A 491 6.66 -26.88 -15.89
N ALA A 492 5.88 -27.10 -14.83
CA ALA A 492 4.48 -26.69 -14.75
C ALA A 492 4.23 -25.75 -13.59
N VAL A 493 3.21 -24.89 -13.75
CA VAL A 493 2.69 -24.03 -12.69
C VAL A 493 1.22 -24.37 -12.46
N LEU A 494 0.85 -24.70 -11.20
CA LEU A 494 -0.51 -24.97 -10.81
C LEU A 494 -1.04 -23.88 -9.89
N LEU A 495 -2.03 -23.13 -10.38
CA LEU A 495 -2.72 -22.13 -9.61
C LEU A 495 -3.89 -22.72 -8.82
N HIS A 496 -3.88 -22.51 -7.51
CA HIS A 496 -5.01 -22.77 -6.64
C HIS A 496 -5.40 -21.49 -5.88
N ASN A 497 -6.58 -20.94 -6.13
CA ASN A 497 -7.02 -19.75 -5.45
C ASN A 497 -7.70 -20.09 -4.10
N ARG A 498 -6.96 -19.92 -3.00
CA ARG A 498 -7.46 -20.17 -1.62
C ARG A 498 -7.98 -18.91 -0.92
N ARG A 499 -7.92 -17.73 -1.49
CA ARG A 499 -8.35 -16.50 -0.82
C ARG A 499 -9.87 -16.44 -0.70
N GLY A 500 -10.37 -16.53 0.56
CA GLY A 500 -11.75 -16.32 0.95
C GLY A 500 -12.26 -17.42 1.88
N PHE A 501 -12.45 -17.10 3.15
CA PHE A 501 -13.08 -17.98 4.15
C PHE A 501 -14.61 -18.07 4.00
N ALA A 502 -15.19 -17.51 2.93
CA ALA A 502 -16.61 -17.53 2.72
C ALA A 502 -17.03 -18.81 1.96
N PRO A 503 -17.48 -19.86 2.66
CA PRO A 503 -17.96 -21.05 1.98
C PRO A 503 -19.25 -20.72 1.23
N PHE A 504 -19.31 -21.09 -0.04
CA PHE A 504 -20.52 -21.00 -0.84
C PHE A 504 -20.95 -22.41 -1.28
N LEU A 505 -22.23 -22.53 -1.61
CA LEU A 505 -22.79 -23.75 -2.15
C LEU A 505 -22.77 -23.68 -3.67
N MET A 506 -22.31 -24.75 -4.35
CA MET A 506 -22.32 -24.86 -5.80
C MET A 506 -22.90 -26.21 -6.24
N CYS A 507 -23.71 -26.19 -7.27
CA CYS A 507 -24.19 -27.40 -7.88
C CYS A 507 -23.15 -27.97 -8.84
N ARG A 508 -22.72 -29.24 -8.62
CA ARG A 508 -21.72 -29.90 -9.47
C ARG A 508 -22.23 -30.29 -10.85
N GLU A 509 -23.56 -30.37 -11.05
CA GLU A 509 -24.13 -30.66 -12.36
C GLU A 509 -24.29 -29.47 -13.25
N CYS A 510 -24.73 -28.31 -12.72
CA CYS A 510 -25.00 -27.12 -13.52
C CYS A 510 -24.17 -25.88 -13.19
N GLY A 511 -23.28 -25.96 -12.19
CA GLY A 511 -22.46 -24.85 -11.76
C GLY A 511 -23.20 -23.73 -11.02
N CYS A 512 -24.51 -23.87 -10.75
CA CYS A 512 -25.30 -22.84 -10.10
C CYS A 512 -24.79 -22.53 -8.69
N VAL A 513 -24.56 -21.25 -8.41
CA VAL A 513 -24.26 -20.70 -7.08
C VAL A 513 -25.41 -19.78 -6.69
N PRO A 514 -26.03 -19.92 -5.51
CA PRO A 514 -27.03 -18.98 -5.04
C PRO A 514 -26.50 -17.57 -4.94
N THR A 515 -27.22 -16.60 -5.53
CA THR A 515 -26.87 -15.18 -5.54
C THR A 515 -27.93 -14.33 -4.86
N CYS A 516 -27.56 -13.17 -4.35
CA CYS A 516 -28.46 -12.21 -3.75
C CYS A 516 -29.29 -11.50 -4.84
N ASN A 517 -30.60 -11.46 -4.68
CA ASN A 517 -31.51 -10.81 -5.62
C ASN A 517 -31.37 -9.29 -5.64
N HIS A 518 -30.77 -8.69 -4.61
CA HIS A 518 -30.62 -7.23 -4.48
C HIS A 518 -29.23 -6.74 -4.87
N CYS A 519 -28.20 -7.59 -4.70
CA CYS A 519 -26.82 -7.19 -4.84
C CYS A 519 -26.07 -7.94 -5.94
N SER A 520 -26.69 -8.94 -6.56
CA SER A 520 -26.08 -9.81 -7.59
C SER A 520 -24.78 -10.51 -7.16
N THR A 521 -24.44 -10.49 -5.86
CA THR A 521 -23.27 -11.17 -5.30
C THR A 521 -23.61 -12.57 -4.82
N ALA A 522 -22.63 -13.49 -4.84
CA ALA A 522 -22.80 -14.82 -4.29
C ALA A 522 -23.14 -14.78 -2.80
N LEU A 523 -23.99 -15.71 -2.35
CA LEU A 523 -24.40 -15.84 -0.95
C LEU A 523 -23.41 -16.71 -0.18
N THR A 524 -23.07 -16.29 1.02
CA THR A 524 -22.22 -17.05 1.94
C THR A 524 -23.09 -18.05 2.73
N TYR A 525 -22.65 -19.29 2.82
CA TYR A 525 -23.31 -20.33 3.63
C TYR A 525 -22.78 -20.34 5.07
N HIS A 526 -23.66 -20.07 6.03
CA HIS A 526 -23.35 -20.12 7.46
C HIS A 526 -23.81 -21.45 8.04
N GLU A 527 -22.85 -22.31 8.34
CA GLU A 527 -23.09 -23.70 8.78
C GLU A 527 -23.79 -23.79 10.14
N ARG A 528 -23.47 -22.87 11.09
CA ARG A 528 -24.07 -22.88 12.44
C ARG A 528 -25.53 -22.49 12.46
N THR A 529 -25.94 -21.58 11.58
CA THR A 529 -27.30 -21.04 11.51
C THR A 529 -28.10 -21.65 10.36
N HIS A 530 -27.46 -22.45 9.51
CA HIS A 530 -28.03 -22.99 8.26
C HIS A 530 -28.70 -21.91 7.42
N THR A 531 -27.96 -20.81 7.19
CA THR A 531 -28.47 -19.68 6.41
C THR A 531 -27.53 -19.39 5.24
N LEU A 532 -28.13 -18.92 4.16
CA LEU A 532 -27.43 -18.22 3.08
C LEU A 532 -27.56 -16.72 3.34
N GLN A 533 -26.46 -16.00 3.43
CA GLN A 533 -26.46 -14.59 3.78
C GLN A 533 -25.72 -13.74 2.74
N CYS A 534 -26.30 -12.60 2.42
CA CYS A 534 -25.64 -11.54 1.67
C CYS A 534 -24.96 -10.58 2.64
N HIS A 535 -23.65 -10.55 2.65
CA HIS A 535 -22.91 -9.62 3.50
C HIS A 535 -22.89 -8.17 2.99
N THR A 536 -23.35 -7.91 1.78
CA THR A 536 -23.46 -6.55 1.25
C THR A 536 -24.69 -5.81 1.79
N CYS A 537 -25.88 -6.44 1.78
CA CYS A 537 -27.12 -5.81 2.22
C CYS A 537 -27.69 -6.37 3.52
N GLY A 538 -27.14 -7.47 4.04
CA GLY A 538 -27.61 -8.13 5.26
C GLY A 538 -28.80 -9.09 5.06
N SER A 539 -29.32 -9.26 3.84
CA SER A 539 -30.41 -10.21 3.57
C SER A 539 -29.98 -11.65 3.88
N SER A 540 -30.83 -12.42 4.51
CA SER A 540 -30.57 -13.79 4.94
C SER A 540 -31.76 -14.70 4.64
N TRP A 541 -31.46 -15.92 4.21
CA TRP A 541 -32.44 -16.97 3.89
C TRP A 541 -32.06 -18.25 4.64
N ARG A 542 -33.04 -18.84 5.33
CA ARG A 542 -32.84 -20.17 5.94
C ARG A 542 -32.80 -21.22 4.84
N VAL A 543 -31.87 -22.16 5.01
CA VAL A 543 -31.74 -23.35 4.15
C VAL A 543 -31.66 -24.58 5.02
N GLU A 544 -32.00 -25.75 4.47
CA GLU A 544 -31.81 -27.01 5.19
C GLU A 544 -30.33 -27.24 5.50
N PRO A 545 -30.01 -27.92 6.61
CA PRO A 545 -28.66 -28.29 6.96
C PRO A 545 -27.98 -29.03 5.79
N TYR A 546 -26.78 -28.60 5.39
CA TYR A 546 -26.03 -29.30 4.37
C TYR A 546 -25.03 -30.28 5.04
N PRO A 547 -24.87 -31.52 4.52
CA PRO A 547 -25.62 -32.16 3.43
C PRO A 547 -26.94 -32.74 3.92
N ALA A 548 -28.04 -32.25 3.38
CA ALA A 548 -29.37 -32.86 3.62
C ALA A 548 -29.84 -33.66 2.38
N PRO A 549 -30.47 -34.79 2.56
CA PRO A 549 -30.98 -35.58 1.45
C PRO A 549 -31.98 -34.84 0.57
N THR A 550 -32.66 -33.84 1.15
CA THR A 550 -33.69 -32.99 0.57
C THR A 550 -33.14 -31.73 -0.11
N SER A 551 -31.91 -31.30 0.18
CA SER A 551 -31.29 -30.12 -0.44
C SER A 551 -31.19 -30.27 -1.96
N ARG A 552 -31.79 -29.35 -2.69
CA ARG A 552 -31.82 -29.37 -4.15
C ARG A 552 -31.25 -28.06 -4.72
N CYS A 553 -30.63 -28.19 -5.88
CA CYS A 553 -30.20 -27.01 -6.64
C CYS A 553 -31.42 -26.20 -7.09
N PRO A 554 -31.49 -24.89 -6.81
CA PRO A 554 -32.62 -24.06 -7.19
C PRO A 554 -32.80 -23.91 -8.72
N LYS A 555 -31.72 -24.18 -9.51
CA LYS A 555 -31.74 -24.06 -10.97
C LYS A 555 -32.10 -25.37 -11.67
N CYS A 556 -31.51 -26.50 -11.30
CA CYS A 556 -31.68 -27.78 -12.03
C CYS A 556 -32.30 -28.89 -11.19
N GLY A 557 -32.65 -28.66 -9.92
CA GLY A 557 -33.24 -29.68 -9.04
C GLY A 557 -32.26 -30.76 -8.57
N SER A 558 -31.01 -30.74 -8.98
CA SER A 558 -29.98 -31.73 -8.62
C SER A 558 -29.72 -31.79 -7.11
N ARG A 559 -29.45 -32.96 -6.58
CA ARG A 559 -29.05 -33.21 -5.21
C ARG A 559 -27.54 -32.97 -4.95
N TYR A 560 -26.76 -32.74 -5.99
CA TYR A 560 -25.32 -32.58 -5.90
C TYR A 560 -24.89 -31.12 -5.64
N LEU A 561 -25.55 -30.50 -4.70
CA LEU A 561 -25.15 -29.21 -4.17
C LEU A 561 -23.96 -29.44 -3.23
N ALA A 562 -22.82 -28.83 -3.46
CA ALA A 562 -21.59 -29.04 -2.71
C ALA A 562 -21.10 -27.75 -2.04
N LYS A 563 -20.63 -27.85 -0.80
CA LYS A 563 -19.81 -26.82 -0.17
C LYS A 563 -18.44 -26.87 -0.84
N MET A 564 -18.06 -25.77 -1.47
CA MET A 564 -16.78 -25.65 -2.15
C MET A 564 -15.68 -25.22 -1.19
N GLY A 565 -14.51 -25.86 -1.25
CA GLY A 565 -13.33 -25.57 -0.45
C GLY A 565 -12.31 -26.71 -0.55
N LEU A 566 -11.19 -26.49 -1.23
CA LEU A 566 -10.04 -27.39 -1.26
C LEU A 566 -8.86 -26.71 -0.55
N GLY A 567 -8.05 -27.48 0.20
CA GLY A 567 -6.81 -27.01 0.78
C GLY A 567 -5.63 -27.20 -0.18
N THR A 568 -4.64 -26.31 -0.18
CA THR A 568 -3.42 -26.46 -0.99
C THR A 568 -2.68 -27.76 -0.67
N GLN A 569 -2.70 -28.19 0.60
CA GLN A 569 -2.14 -29.46 1.04
C GLN A 569 -2.78 -30.67 0.35
N GLN A 570 -4.11 -30.70 0.21
CA GLN A 570 -4.81 -31.80 -0.44
C GLN A 570 -4.42 -31.93 -1.92
N ILE A 571 -4.12 -30.81 -2.58
CA ILE A 571 -3.65 -30.78 -3.96
C ILE A 571 -2.22 -31.30 -4.04
N GLU A 572 -1.35 -30.90 -3.12
CA GLU A 572 0.03 -31.39 -3.00
C GLU A 572 0.06 -32.90 -2.78
N ASP A 573 -0.75 -33.41 -1.84
CA ASP A 573 -0.85 -34.85 -1.55
C ASP A 573 -1.33 -35.65 -2.77
N ALA A 574 -2.29 -35.11 -3.52
CA ALA A 574 -2.80 -35.74 -4.75
C ALA A 574 -1.77 -35.71 -5.89
N LEU A 575 -0.93 -34.67 -6.00
CA LEU A 575 0.17 -34.62 -6.96
C LEU A 575 1.24 -35.67 -6.64
N HIS A 576 1.62 -35.82 -5.38
CA HIS A 576 2.57 -36.86 -4.94
C HIS A 576 2.08 -38.28 -5.20
N GLN A 577 0.75 -38.51 -5.19
CA GLN A 577 0.19 -39.80 -5.53
C GLN A 577 0.14 -40.09 -7.04
N MET A 578 0.12 -39.05 -7.86
CA MET A 578 -0.07 -39.12 -9.30
C MET A 578 1.25 -39.04 -10.07
N LEU A 579 2.19 -38.23 -9.61
CA LEU A 579 3.44 -37.99 -10.31
C LEU A 579 4.59 -38.88 -9.78
N PRO A 580 5.59 -39.22 -10.59
CA PRO A 580 6.79 -39.95 -10.16
C PRO A 580 7.56 -39.17 -9.06
N ASP A 581 8.27 -39.92 -8.19
CA ASP A 581 9.02 -39.39 -7.06
C ASP A 581 10.18 -38.45 -7.46
N ASP A 582 10.65 -38.49 -8.69
CA ASP A 582 11.74 -37.68 -9.23
C ASP A 582 11.25 -36.30 -9.73
N VAL A 583 9.94 -36.04 -9.71
CA VAL A 583 9.36 -34.74 -10.03
C VAL A 583 9.32 -33.85 -8.77
N ALA A 584 9.97 -32.72 -8.83
CA ALA A 584 9.98 -31.77 -7.71
C ALA A 584 8.62 -31.04 -7.58
N ILE A 585 7.88 -31.29 -6.50
CA ILE A 585 6.64 -30.56 -6.19
C ILE A 585 6.96 -29.48 -5.17
N ILE A 586 6.84 -28.22 -5.58
CA ILE A 586 7.21 -27.04 -4.77
C ILE A 586 5.95 -26.25 -4.45
N ARG A 587 5.60 -26.17 -3.15
CA ARG A 587 4.45 -25.42 -2.68
C ARG A 587 4.82 -24.02 -2.26
N MET A 588 4.14 -23.01 -2.82
CA MET A 588 4.30 -21.60 -2.52
C MET A 588 2.97 -20.99 -2.07
N ASP A 589 2.76 -20.93 -0.78
CA ASP A 589 1.60 -20.28 -0.14
C ASP A 589 2.03 -19.40 1.04
N ALA A 590 1.07 -18.75 1.71
CA ALA A 590 1.33 -17.86 2.83
C ALA A 590 2.00 -18.57 4.02
N ASP A 591 1.83 -19.88 4.16
CA ASP A 591 2.40 -20.66 5.26
C ASP A 591 3.86 -21.05 4.94
N SER A 592 4.16 -21.42 3.70
CA SER A 592 5.51 -21.81 3.26
C SER A 592 6.46 -20.61 3.09
N THR A 593 5.93 -19.37 3.00
CA THR A 593 6.72 -18.15 2.72
C THR A 593 6.92 -17.24 3.92
N ARG A 594 6.67 -17.69 5.17
CA ARG A 594 6.80 -16.86 6.40
C ARG A 594 8.23 -16.47 6.78
N GLY A 595 9.26 -17.16 6.28
CA GLY A 595 10.67 -16.88 6.60
C GLY A 595 11.25 -15.74 5.77
N LYS A 596 12.24 -15.04 6.32
CA LYS A 596 13.08 -14.11 5.54
C LYS A 596 13.77 -14.91 4.42
N ASP A 597 13.64 -14.47 3.17
CA ASP A 597 14.17 -15.13 1.97
C ASP A 597 13.56 -16.50 1.61
N ALA A 598 12.50 -16.99 2.33
CA ALA A 598 11.85 -18.26 2.01
C ALA A 598 11.29 -18.27 0.59
N HIS A 599 10.66 -17.18 0.17
CA HIS A 599 10.15 -17.02 -1.19
C HIS A 599 11.25 -17.17 -2.25
N LYS A 600 12.42 -16.54 -2.04
CA LYS A 600 13.57 -16.60 -2.95
C LYS A 600 14.12 -18.03 -3.06
N LYS A 601 14.27 -18.72 -1.93
CA LYS A 601 14.76 -20.10 -1.88
C LYS A 601 13.86 -21.07 -2.64
N LEU A 602 12.53 -20.95 -2.49
CA LEU A 602 11.58 -21.81 -3.20
C LEU A 602 11.66 -21.58 -4.72
N LEU A 603 11.86 -20.35 -5.17
CA LEU A 603 12.06 -20.03 -6.58
C LEU A 603 13.37 -20.56 -7.11
N GLU A 604 14.46 -20.44 -6.36
CA GLU A 604 15.77 -21.00 -6.71
C GLU A 604 15.70 -22.55 -6.82
N GLN A 605 14.95 -23.21 -5.95
CA GLN A 605 14.71 -24.64 -6.03
C GLN A 605 13.92 -25.01 -7.29
N PHE A 606 12.89 -24.22 -7.64
CA PHE A 606 12.11 -24.46 -8.85
C PHE A 606 12.95 -24.23 -10.12
N ASP A 607 13.78 -23.20 -10.12
CA ASP A 607 14.65 -22.88 -11.25
C ASP A 607 15.74 -23.92 -11.46
N ALA A 608 16.29 -24.44 -10.37
CA ALA A 608 17.35 -25.46 -10.40
C ALA A 608 16.86 -26.88 -10.77
N ALA A 609 15.58 -27.17 -10.66
CA ALA A 609 15.03 -28.50 -10.94
C ALA A 609 14.86 -28.72 -12.45
N ASP A 610 15.19 -29.90 -12.95
CA ASP A 610 15.01 -30.29 -14.37
C ASP A 610 13.53 -30.48 -14.73
N CYS A 611 12.76 -31.05 -13.78
CA CYS A 611 11.32 -31.26 -13.92
C CYS A 611 10.64 -30.90 -12.61
N ALA A 612 9.71 -29.96 -12.66
CA ALA A 612 9.06 -29.46 -11.46
C ALA A 612 7.63 -28.98 -11.67
N VAL A 613 6.83 -29.09 -10.60
CA VAL A 613 5.50 -28.51 -10.50
C VAL A 613 5.50 -27.47 -9.38
N LEU A 614 5.31 -26.21 -9.72
CA LEU A 614 5.12 -25.13 -8.76
C LEU A 614 3.63 -24.98 -8.43
N LEU A 615 3.23 -25.43 -7.25
CA LEU A 615 1.86 -25.29 -6.75
C LEU A 615 1.76 -24.05 -5.86
N GLY A 616 0.81 -23.16 -6.13
CA GLY A 616 0.65 -22.01 -5.26
C GLY A 616 -0.62 -21.23 -5.47
N THR A 617 -0.73 -20.15 -4.69
CA THR A 617 -1.84 -19.21 -4.74
C THR A 617 -1.50 -18.01 -5.64
N GLN A 618 -2.19 -16.91 -5.50
CA GLN A 618 -1.94 -15.67 -6.26
C GLN A 618 -0.47 -15.20 -6.29
N MET A 619 0.38 -15.68 -5.38
CA MET A 619 1.79 -15.31 -5.33
C MET A 619 2.58 -15.81 -6.56
N ILE A 620 2.19 -16.95 -7.13
CA ILE A 620 2.84 -17.52 -8.33
C ILE A 620 2.43 -16.81 -9.63
N ALA A 621 1.29 -16.12 -9.62
CA ALA A 621 0.81 -15.35 -10.76
C ALA A 621 1.62 -14.07 -11.01
N LYS A 622 2.39 -13.59 -10.00
CA LYS A 622 2.94 -12.24 -9.97
C LYS A 622 4.47 -12.22 -9.93
N GLY A 623 5.08 -11.36 -10.74
CA GLY A 623 6.50 -11.00 -10.65
C GLY A 623 7.52 -12.09 -11.00
N LEU A 624 7.08 -13.27 -11.44
CA LEU A 624 7.96 -14.40 -11.77
C LEU A 624 8.11 -14.53 -13.29
N ASP A 625 9.32 -14.79 -13.74
CA ASP A 625 9.64 -15.02 -15.14
C ASP A 625 10.37 -16.34 -15.29
N PHE A 626 9.65 -17.37 -15.75
CA PHE A 626 10.18 -18.69 -15.97
C PHE A 626 9.99 -19.07 -17.43
N PRO A 627 11.02 -18.88 -18.28
CA PRO A 627 10.93 -19.23 -19.71
C PRO A 627 10.66 -20.72 -19.99
N GLU A 628 10.99 -21.59 -19.03
CA GLU A 628 10.89 -23.04 -19.16
C GLU A 628 9.51 -23.61 -18.78
N VAL A 629 8.57 -22.76 -18.34
CA VAL A 629 7.21 -23.21 -18.01
C VAL A 629 6.40 -23.37 -19.28
N THR A 630 6.03 -24.62 -19.57
CA THR A 630 5.24 -24.99 -20.75
C THR A 630 3.78 -25.27 -20.45
N LEU A 631 3.44 -25.63 -19.19
CA LEU A 631 2.07 -25.86 -18.74
C LEU A 631 1.70 -24.97 -17.57
N VAL A 632 0.55 -24.32 -17.70
CA VAL A 632 -0.12 -23.64 -16.59
C VAL A 632 -1.49 -24.29 -16.35
N GLY A 633 -1.72 -24.79 -15.13
CA GLY A 633 -2.99 -25.39 -14.73
C GLY A 633 -3.70 -24.53 -13.69
N VAL A 634 -4.98 -24.23 -13.91
CA VAL A 634 -5.85 -23.63 -12.90
C VAL A 634 -6.74 -24.72 -12.31
N VAL A 635 -6.49 -25.13 -11.08
CA VAL A 635 -7.15 -26.30 -10.45
C VAL A 635 -8.65 -26.05 -10.25
N ASN A 636 -9.06 -24.83 -9.94
CA ASN A 636 -10.47 -24.44 -9.90
C ASN A 636 -10.59 -22.92 -10.02
N ALA A 637 -11.15 -22.45 -11.13
CA ALA A 637 -11.36 -21.01 -11.39
C ALA A 637 -12.57 -20.45 -10.63
N ASP A 638 -13.54 -21.30 -10.25
CA ASP A 638 -14.83 -20.87 -9.71
C ASP A 638 -14.70 -20.20 -8.33
N PHE A 639 -13.66 -20.55 -7.56
CA PHE A 639 -13.40 -19.89 -6.27
C PHE A 639 -13.14 -18.39 -6.42
N ALA A 640 -12.41 -17.97 -7.44
CA ALA A 640 -12.19 -16.58 -7.71
C ALA A 640 -13.45 -15.86 -8.19
N LEU A 641 -14.20 -16.53 -9.09
CA LEU A 641 -15.40 -16.00 -9.73
C LEU A 641 -16.57 -15.78 -8.76
N LYS A 642 -16.68 -16.61 -7.72
CA LYS A 642 -17.86 -16.65 -6.83
C LYS A 642 -17.57 -16.15 -5.41
N LEU A 643 -16.55 -15.31 -5.25
CA LEU A 643 -16.38 -14.54 -4.01
C LEU A 643 -17.60 -13.61 -3.80
N PRO A 644 -18.01 -13.36 -2.54
CA PRO A 644 -19.15 -12.48 -2.25
C PRO A 644 -18.78 -10.99 -2.35
N ASP A 645 -18.18 -10.61 -3.47
CA ASP A 645 -17.72 -9.25 -3.79
C ASP A 645 -18.09 -8.92 -5.25
N PHE A 646 -18.52 -7.71 -5.52
CA PHE A 646 -18.89 -7.27 -6.87
C PHE A 646 -17.68 -7.24 -7.83
N ARG A 647 -16.44 -7.18 -7.30
CA ARG A 647 -15.20 -7.24 -8.08
C ARG A 647 -14.69 -8.66 -8.29
N ALA A 648 -15.44 -9.68 -7.90
CA ALA A 648 -14.98 -11.07 -8.00
C ALA A 648 -14.60 -11.45 -9.44
N GLY A 649 -15.42 -11.05 -10.42
CA GLY A 649 -15.15 -11.26 -11.85
C GLY A 649 -13.87 -10.56 -12.32
N GLU A 650 -13.70 -9.28 -12.00
CA GLU A 650 -12.51 -8.49 -12.34
C GLU A 650 -11.23 -9.12 -11.76
N ARG A 651 -11.24 -9.44 -10.46
CA ARG A 651 -10.10 -10.10 -9.81
C ARG A 651 -9.79 -11.49 -10.37
N ALA A 652 -10.82 -12.23 -10.77
CA ALA A 652 -10.65 -13.54 -11.40
C ALA A 652 -10.03 -13.38 -12.79
N TYR A 653 -10.51 -12.44 -13.59
CA TYR A 653 -9.96 -12.12 -14.90
C TYR A 653 -8.48 -11.74 -14.80
N ASP A 654 -8.16 -10.77 -13.93
CA ASP A 654 -6.77 -10.31 -13.71
C ASP A 654 -5.84 -11.46 -13.33
N LEU A 655 -6.30 -12.33 -12.43
CA LEU A 655 -5.52 -13.46 -11.97
C LEU A 655 -5.30 -14.48 -13.09
N LEU A 656 -6.35 -14.86 -13.81
CA LEU A 656 -6.28 -15.85 -14.88
C LEU A 656 -5.44 -15.35 -16.04
N GLU A 657 -5.59 -14.10 -16.46
CA GLU A 657 -4.82 -13.48 -17.53
C GLU A 657 -3.33 -13.37 -17.18
N GLN A 658 -3.02 -12.98 -15.94
CA GLN A 658 -1.64 -12.91 -15.46
C GLN A 658 -0.97 -14.28 -15.45
N VAL A 659 -1.69 -15.32 -15.01
CA VAL A 659 -1.17 -16.69 -14.96
C VAL A 659 -1.06 -17.27 -16.37
N ALA A 660 -2.04 -17.05 -17.22
CA ALA A 660 -1.98 -17.44 -18.63
C ALA A 660 -0.76 -16.82 -19.32
N GLY A 661 -0.49 -15.55 -19.05
CA GLY A 661 0.69 -14.88 -19.58
C GLY A 661 2.05 -15.42 -19.11
N ARG A 662 2.09 -16.43 -18.23
CA ARG A 662 3.36 -17.09 -17.79
C ARG A 662 3.79 -18.22 -18.68
N ALA A 663 2.87 -18.90 -19.35
CA ALA A 663 3.19 -19.97 -20.28
C ALA A 663 3.76 -19.42 -21.60
N GLY A 664 4.73 -20.12 -22.20
CA GLY A 664 5.23 -19.81 -23.54
C GLY A 664 6.04 -18.52 -23.68
N ARG A 665 6.84 -18.18 -22.67
CA ARG A 665 7.77 -17.02 -22.75
C ARG A 665 9.10 -17.35 -23.41
N GLY A 666 9.46 -18.60 -23.51
CA GLY A 666 10.64 -19.08 -24.24
C GLY A 666 10.30 -19.44 -25.68
N ASP A 667 11.19 -20.22 -26.30
CA ASP A 667 11.03 -20.70 -27.68
C ASP A 667 9.98 -21.82 -27.84
N ARG A 668 9.42 -22.31 -26.74
CA ARG A 668 8.42 -23.38 -26.71
C ARG A 668 7.01 -22.81 -26.54
N PRO A 669 6.00 -23.35 -27.27
CA PRO A 669 4.61 -22.93 -27.09
C PRO A 669 4.11 -23.35 -25.71
N GLY A 670 3.40 -22.45 -25.06
CA GLY A 670 2.79 -22.69 -23.75
C GLY A 670 1.33 -23.17 -23.88
N GLU A 671 0.90 -24.05 -22.95
CA GLU A 671 -0.49 -24.49 -22.82
C GLU A 671 -1.03 -24.01 -21.45
N VAL A 672 -2.28 -23.54 -21.45
CA VAL A 672 -3.01 -23.18 -20.23
C VAL A 672 -4.27 -24.03 -20.12
N ILE A 673 -4.46 -24.72 -19.01
CA ILE A 673 -5.65 -25.54 -18.77
C ILE A 673 -6.43 -24.95 -17.59
N ILE A 674 -7.66 -24.48 -17.84
CA ILE A 674 -8.53 -23.87 -16.83
C ILE A 674 -9.66 -24.85 -16.50
N GLN A 675 -9.69 -25.39 -15.28
CA GLN A 675 -10.76 -26.23 -14.77
C GLN A 675 -11.86 -25.38 -14.14
N THR A 676 -13.10 -25.60 -14.56
CA THR A 676 -14.24 -24.82 -14.08
C THR A 676 -15.58 -25.58 -14.22
N TYR A 677 -16.53 -25.32 -13.32
CA TYR A 677 -17.95 -25.69 -13.46
C TYR A 677 -18.74 -24.64 -14.25
N LEU A 678 -18.10 -23.55 -14.67
CA LEU A 678 -18.72 -22.40 -15.33
C LEU A 678 -18.02 -22.07 -16.66
N PRO A 679 -17.91 -23.01 -17.62
CA PRO A 679 -17.14 -22.80 -18.87
C PRO A 679 -17.69 -21.65 -19.74
N ASP A 680 -18.98 -21.32 -19.58
CA ASP A 680 -19.68 -20.28 -20.34
C ASP A 680 -19.61 -18.90 -19.64
N ASP A 681 -18.94 -18.80 -18.49
CA ASP A 681 -18.79 -17.53 -17.77
C ASP A 681 -17.97 -16.53 -18.61
N PRO A 682 -18.40 -15.26 -18.77
CA PRO A 682 -17.70 -14.26 -19.58
C PRO A 682 -16.22 -14.09 -19.23
N VAL A 683 -15.84 -14.24 -17.96
CA VAL A 683 -14.43 -14.20 -17.54
C VAL A 683 -13.64 -15.34 -18.15
N ILE A 684 -14.15 -16.56 -18.05
CA ILE A 684 -13.47 -17.77 -18.58
C ILE A 684 -13.33 -17.68 -20.10
N ARG A 685 -14.39 -17.21 -20.78
CA ARG A 685 -14.37 -17.03 -22.23
C ARG A 685 -13.39 -15.95 -22.66
N ALA A 686 -13.37 -14.80 -21.97
CA ALA A 686 -12.47 -13.70 -22.27
C ALA A 686 -10.99 -14.13 -22.21
N VAL A 687 -10.62 -14.93 -21.20
CA VAL A 687 -9.26 -15.48 -21.07
C VAL A 687 -8.98 -16.52 -22.15
N ALA A 688 -9.94 -17.38 -22.46
CA ALA A 688 -9.76 -18.45 -23.46
C ALA A 688 -9.64 -17.90 -24.89
N GLU A 689 -10.37 -16.84 -25.20
CA GLU A 689 -10.39 -16.20 -26.53
C GLU A 689 -9.33 -15.07 -26.63
N HIS A 690 -8.62 -14.75 -25.54
CA HIS A 690 -7.71 -13.60 -25.42
C HIS A 690 -8.39 -12.27 -25.81
N ASP A 691 -9.68 -12.16 -25.51
CA ASP A 691 -10.49 -10.98 -25.78
C ASP A 691 -11.12 -10.45 -24.50
N ARG A 692 -10.49 -9.42 -23.93
CA ARG A 692 -11.00 -8.76 -22.71
C ARG A 692 -12.36 -8.12 -22.90
N SER A 693 -12.75 -7.71 -24.09
CA SER A 693 -14.01 -7.01 -24.34
C SER A 693 -15.22 -7.84 -23.92
N ILE A 694 -15.14 -9.18 -24.08
CA ILE A 694 -16.19 -10.14 -23.70
C ILE A 694 -16.53 -10.00 -22.21
N PHE A 695 -15.51 -9.85 -21.36
CA PHE A 695 -15.70 -9.68 -19.91
C PHE A 695 -16.01 -8.23 -19.54
N THR A 696 -15.23 -7.27 -20.06
CA THR A 696 -15.31 -5.86 -19.63
C THR A 696 -16.68 -5.24 -19.88
N ASP A 697 -17.27 -5.51 -21.02
CA ASP A 697 -18.58 -4.94 -21.37
C ASP A 697 -19.68 -5.58 -20.49
N TYR A 698 -19.63 -6.89 -20.31
CA TYR A 698 -20.53 -7.60 -19.40
C TYR A 698 -20.42 -7.09 -17.95
N ASP A 699 -19.20 -6.93 -17.43
CA ASP A 699 -18.95 -6.49 -16.03
C ASP A 699 -19.43 -5.05 -15.81
N LEU A 700 -19.15 -4.15 -16.75
CA LEU A 700 -19.61 -2.78 -16.68
C LEU A 700 -21.12 -2.66 -16.73
N ASP A 701 -21.83 -3.46 -17.55
CA ASP A 701 -23.29 -3.48 -17.58
C ASP A 701 -23.85 -3.98 -16.24
N GLN A 702 -23.33 -5.07 -15.70
CA GLN A 702 -23.73 -5.58 -14.38
C GLN A 702 -23.51 -4.54 -13.27
N ARG A 703 -22.38 -3.83 -13.30
CA ARG A 703 -22.09 -2.77 -12.30
C ARG A 703 -22.99 -1.55 -12.46
N ARG A 704 -23.37 -1.20 -13.68
CA ARG A 704 -24.31 -0.11 -13.93
C ARG A 704 -25.69 -0.43 -13.37
N ASP A 705 -26.22 -1.62 -13.67
CA ASP A 705 -27.53 -2.08 -13.23
C ASP A 705 -27.62 -2.20 -11.71
N ALA A 706 -26.55 -2.71 -11.08
CA ALA A 706 -26.48 -2.90 -9.63
C ALA A 706 -25.97 -1.66 -8.87
N LEU A 707 -25.68 -0.54 -9.57
CA LEU A 707 -25.11 0.68 -8.99
C LEU A 707 -23.83 0.40 -8.18
N TYR A 708 -22.80 -0.10 -8.87
CA TYR A 708 -21.45 -0.26 -8.34
C TYR A 708 -20.44 0.67 -9.02
N SER A 709 -19.25 0.80 -8.44
CA SER A 709 -18.13 1.52 -9.05
C SER A 709 -17.80 0.90 -10.43
N PRO A 710 -17.59 1.72 -11.49
CA PRO A 710 -17.31 3.16 -11.50
C PRO A 710 -18.53 4.10 -11.61
N PHE A 711 -19.75 3.56 -11.64
CA PHE A 711 -20.96 4.37 -11.85
C PHE A 711 -21.43 5.10 -10.61
N VAL A 712 -21.04 4.61 -9.43
CA VAL A 712 -21.22 5.25 -8.12
C VAL A 712 -19.92 5.15 -7.31
N ARG A 713 -19.81 6.00 -6.30
CA ARG A 713 -18.77 5.85 -5.26
C ARG A 713 -19.30 4.96 -4.14
N LEU A 714 -18.45 4.08 -3.63
CA LEU A 714 -18.77 3.18 -2.54
C LEU A 714 -17.99 3.58 -1.30
N SER A 715 -18.67 3.86 -0.19
CA SER A 715 -18.01 4.07 1.10
C SER A 715 -18.46 3.01 2.08
N ASN A 716 -17.52 2.35 2.73
CA ASN A 716 -17.78 1.32 3.73
C ASN A 716 -17.45 1.86 5.13
N ILE A 717 -18.46 1.96 6.00
CA ILE A 717 -18.30 2.36 7.39
C ILE A 717 -18.26 1.08 8.22
N LEU A 718 -17.12 0.80 8.81
CA LEU A 718 -16.85 -0.38 9.63
C LEU A 718 -16.85 0.00 11.11
N VAL A 719 -17.65 -0.72 11.92
CA VAL A 719 -17.71 -0.55 13.36
C VAL A 719 -17.38 -1.87 14.03
N TRP A 720 -16.59 -1.82 15.10
CA TRP A 720 -16.28 -3.00 15.89
C TRP A 720 -16.19 -2.71 17.37
N SER A 721 -16.60 -3.71 18.19
CA SER A 721 -16.52 -3.68 19.65
C SER A 721 -16.32 -5.10 20.19
N THR A 722 -15.88 -5.22 21.42
CA THR A 722 -15.93 -6.49 22.17
C THR A 722 -17.34 -6.89 22.55
N ASN A 723 -18.27 -5.93 22.59
CA ASN A 723 -19.72 -6.14 22.76
C ASN A 723 -20.45 -5.99 21.41
N ALA A 724 -21.19 -7.02 21.01
CA ALA A 724 -21.89 -7.03 19.74
C ALA A 724 -23.04 -6.00 19.68
N ASP A 725 -23.76 -5.81 20.78
CA ASP A 725 -24.92 -4.91 20.82
C ASP A 725 -24.47 -3.45 20.75
N ASP A 726 -23.39 -3.06 21.47
CA ASP A 726 -22.82 -1.72 21.39
C ASP A 726 -22.40 -1.37 19.95
N ALA A 727 -21.77 -2.32 19.25
CA ALA A 727 -21.34 -2.10 17.87
C ALA A 727 -22.57 -1.99 16.93
N ARG A 728 -23.57 -2.84 17.10
CA ARG A 728 -24.81 -2.84 16.31
C ARG A 728 -25.61 -1.54 16.51
N ASP A 729 -25.76 -1.10 17.76
CA ASP A 729 -26.50 0.11 18.11
C ASP A 729 -25.80 1.36 17.58
N TYR A 730 -24.47 1.41 17.70
CA TYR A 730 -23.71 2.54 17.21
C TYR A 730 -23.77 2.67 15.68
N ILE A 731 -23.58 1.57 14.93
CA ILE A 731 -23.68 1.60 13.46
C ILE A 731 -25.12 1.87 13.01
N GLY A 732 -26.12 1.36 13.75
CA GLY A 732 -27.53 1.67 13.52
C GLY A 732 -27.86 3.15 13.69
N ARG A 733 -27.22 3.82 14.68
CA ARG A 733 -27.30 5.27 14.88
C ARG A 733 -26.75 6.02 13.68
N ILE A 734 -25.55 5.67 13.22
CA ILE A 734 -24.95 6.29 12.03
C ILE A 734 -25.84 6.12 10.82
N ALA A 735 -26.39 4.92 10.60
CA ALA A 735 -27.29 4.65 9.48
C ALA A 735 -28.55 5.54 9.51
N LYS A 736 -29.14 5.76 10.68
CA LYS A 736 -30.30 6.64 10.86
C LYS A 736 -29.95 8.10 10.60
N LEU A 737 -28.78 8.57 11.06
CA LEU A 737 -28.32 9.95 10.83
C LEU A 737 -28.11 10.23 9.35
N LEU A 738 -27.42 9.34 8.62
CA LEU A 738 -27.18 9.45 7.19
C LEU A 738 -28.51 9.46 6.41
N LYS A 739 -29.40 8.52 6.70
CA LYS A 739 -30.73 8.44 6.05
C LYS A 739 -31.54 9.71 6.29
N ARG A 740 -31.57 10.24 7.53
CA ARG A 740 -32.27 11.49 7.86
C ARG A 740 -31.70 12.66 7.08
N ARG A 741 -30.35 12.78 7.04
CA ARG A 741 -29.67 13.87 6.35
C ARG A 741 -29.97 13.88 4.86
N TRP A 742 -29.86 12.73 4.19
CA TRP A 742 -30.11 12.64 2.74
C TRP A 742 -31.59 12.68 2.38
N HIS A 743 -32.47 12.24 3.26
CA HIS A 743 -33.91 12.45 3.07
C HIS A 743 -34.26 13.94 3.09
N ALA A 744 -33.66 14.71 4.00
CA ALA A 744 -33.84 16.15 4.05
C ALA A 744 -33.27 16.86 2.82
N ALA A 745 -32.12 16.40 2.30
CA ALA A 745 -31.44 16.94 1.11
C ALA A 745 -31.99 16.39 -0.23
N ALA A 746 -32.94 15.44 -0.23
CA ALA A 746 -33.44 14.80 -1.43
C ALA A 746 -33.97 15.78 -2.49
N PRO A 747 -34.69 16.88 -2.14
CA PRO A 747 -35.14 17.86 -3.13
C PRO A 747 -33.99 18.56 -3.85
N ASP A 748 -32.82 18.75 -3.19
CA ASP A 748 -31.65 19.41 -3.78
C ASP A 748 -30.96 18.48 -4.78
N PHE A 749 -30.82 17.17 -4.44
CA PHE A 749 -30.31 16.16 -5.37
C PHE A 749 -31.16 16.08 -6.63
N LEU A 750 -32.48 16.02 -6.48
CA LEU A 750 -33.41 15.95 -7.62
C LEU A 750 -33.32 17.21 -8.49
N ARG A 751 -33.23 18.41 -7.90
CA ARG A 751 -33.05 19.68 -8.64
C ARG A 751 -31.73 19.70 -9.40
N ALA A 752 -30.69 19.09 -8.86
CA ALA A 752 -29.38 18.95 -9.50
C ALA A 752 -29.33 17.82 -10.54
N GLY A 753 -30.43 17.09 -10.76
CA GLY A 753 -30.47 15.91 -11.65
C GLY A 753 -29.57 14.76 -11.16
N SER A 754 -29.31 14.69 -9.86
CA SER A 754 -28.42 13.70 -9.24
C SER A 754 -29.22 12.69 -8.41
N ALA A 755 -28.73 11.46 -8.31
CA ALA A 755 -29.32 10.45 -7.43
C ALA A 755 -29.03 10.75 -5.96
N VAL A 756 -29.98 10.48 -5.08
CA VAL A 756 -29.79 10.57 -3.63
C VAL A 756 -28.89 9.43 -3.16
N PRO A 757 -27.88 9.67 -2.30
CA PRO A 757 -27.08 8.61 -1.75
C PRO A 757 -27.92 7.54 -1.02
N GLN A 758 -27.49 6.28 -1.11
CA GLN A 758 -28.20 5.13 -0.57
C GLN A 758 -27.37 4.47 0.54
N VAL A 759 -28.06 3.99 1.57
CA VAL A 759 -27.49 3.24 2.69
C VAL A 759 -27.96 1.79 2.62
N LEU A 760 -27.01 0.86 2.52
CA LEU A 760 -27.24 -0.58 2.59
C LEU A 760 -26.71 -1.12 3.92
N GLY A 761 -27.51 -1.93 4.59
CA GLY A 761 -27.21 -2.44 5.92
C GLY A 761 -27.86 -1.61 7.04
N PRO A 762 -27.36 -1.68 8.30
CA PRO A 762 -26.13 -2.36 8.73
C PRO A 762 -26.20 -3.89 8.57
N ALA A 763 -25.04 -4.50 8.27
CA ALA A 763 -24.87 -5.94 8.14
C ALA A 763 -23.65 -6.41 8.96
N SER A 764 -23.64 -7.71 9.37
CA SER A 764 -22.41 -8.31 9.89
C SER A 764 -21.38 -8.47 8.79
N CYS A 765 -20.10 -8.28 9.10
CA CYS A 765 -19.02 -8.57 8.15
C CYS A 765 -18.94 -10.06 7.85
N VAL A 766 -18.33 -10.43 6.71
CA VAL A 766 -18.06 -11.84 6.33
C VAL A 766 -17.31 -12.57 7.46
N ILE A 767 -16.35 -11.90 8.09
CA ILE A 767 -15.73 -12.35 9.34
C ILE A 767 -16.38 -11.57 10.47
N GLU A 768 -17.43 -12.13 11.06
CA GLU A 768 -18.21 -11.47 12.12
C GLU A 768 -17.40 -11.15 13.37
N ARG A 769 -16.46 -12.02 13.74
CA ARG A 769 -15.62 -11.84 14.93
C ARG A 769 -14.15 -12.05 14.58
N ALA A 770 -13.33 -11.03 14.84
CA ALA A 770 -11.89 -11.07 14.65
C ALA A 770 -11.19 -10.45 15.86
N LYS A 771 -10.18 -11.14 16.43
CA LYS A 771 -9.44 -10.70 17.63
C LYS A 771 -10.40 -10.28 18.77
N ASP A 772 -11.37 -11.14 19.05
CA ASP A 772 -12.42 -10.97 20.07
C ASP A 772 -13.32 -9.73 19.89
N ARG A 773 -13.39 -9.15 18.70
CA ARG A 773 -14.25 -8.02 18.38
C ARG A 773 -15.29 -8.41 17.35
N TYR A 774 -16.55 -8.06 17.60
CA TYR A 774 -17.66 -8.19 16.68
C TYR A 774 -17.62 -7.03 15.69
N ARG A 775 -17.85 -7.34 14.42
CA ARG A 775 -17.66 -6.41 13.30
C ARG A 775 -18.96 -6.26 12.50
N PHE A 776 -19.40 -5.01 12.38
CA PHE A 776 -20.54 -4.64 11.53
C PHE A 776 -20.11 -3.60 10.52
N HIS A 777 -20.78 -3.57 9.38
CA HIS A 777 -20.52 -2.57 8.37
C HIS A 777 -21.80 -1.96 7.78
N LEU A 778 -21.65 -0.81 7.17
CA LEU A 778 -22.65 -0.04 6.51
C LEU A 778 -22.08 0.41 5.18
N LEU A 779 -22.72 0.02 4.08
CA LEU A 779 -22.29 0.42 2.74
C LEU A 779 -23.09 1.63 2.28
N VAL A 780 -22.40 2.65 1.82
CA VAL A 780 -22.99 3.86 1.21
C VAL A 780 -22.68 3.88 -0.27
N LYS A 781 -23.71 4.03 -1.10
CA LYS A 781 -23.61 4.29 -2.54
C LYS A 781 -23.93 5.76 -2.79
N SER A 782 -23.00 6.50 -3.38
CA SER A 782 -23.19 7.93 -3.67
C SER A 782 -22.87 8.24 -5.14
N PRO A 783 -23.45 9.31 -5.71
CA PRO A 783 -23.13 9.74 -7.06
C PRO A 783 -21.63 10.04 -7.22
N VAL A 784 -21.09 9.76 -8.40
CA VAL A 784 -19.73 10.17 -8.77
C VAL A 784 -19.64 11.69 -8.75
N GLY A 785 -18.59 12.24 -8.09
CA GLY A 785 -18.42 13.68 -7.92
C GLY A 785 -19.09 14.27 -6.67
N TYR A 786 -19.89 13.49 -5.93
CA TYR A 786 -20.43 13.91 -4.64
C TYR A 786 -19.45 13.61 -3.50
N HIS A 787 -19.13 14.63 -2.68
CA HIS A 787 -18.23 14.50 -1.53
C HIS A 787 -18.95 13.94 -0.31
N VAL A 788 -19.29 12.65 -0.36
CA VAL A 788 -19.99 11.93 0.71
C VAL A 788 -19.23 11.93 2.03
N SER A 789 -17.93 12.12 1.98
CA SER A 789 -17.02 12.18 3.15
C SER A 789 -17.43 13.26 4.16
N ASP A 790 -17.89 14.42 3.67
CA ASP A 790 -18.33 15.52 4.53
C ASP A 790 -19.57 15.14 5.35
N ASP A 791 -20.53 14.44 4.71
CA ASP A 791 -21.73 13.96 5.40
C ASP A 791 -21.41 12.86 6.41
N ILE A 792 -20.53 11.94 6.02
CA ILE A 792 -20.11 10.86 6.92
C ILE A 792 -19.40 11.46 8.15
N ASP A 793 -18.48 12.40 7.95
CA ASP A 793 -17.76 13.05 9.06
C ASP A 793 -18.72 13.81 9.98
N ALA A 794 -19.66 14.58 9.41
CA ALA A 794 -20.68 15.27 10.18
C ALA A 794 -21.54 14.32 11.01
N CYS A 795 -22.00 13.19 10.41
CA CYS A 795 -22.77 12.18 11.14
C CYS A 795 -21.96 11.48 12.22
N LEU A 796 -20.66 11.25 12.02
CA LEU A 796 -19.77 10.67 13.03
C LEU A 796 -19.55 11.64 14.20
N LYS A 797 -19.40 12.94 13.93
CA LYS A 797 -19.32 13.98 14.95
C LYS A 797 -20.64 14.05 15.76
N GLU A 798 -21.80 14.00 15.09
CA GLU A 798 -23.13 14.00 15.74
C GLU A 798 -23.39 12.71 16.55
N ALA A 799 -22.95 11.55 16.06
CA ALA A 799 -23.09 10.27 16.77
C ALA A 799 -22.26 10.23 18.06
N GLY A 800 -21.19 11.02 18.11
CA GLY A 800 -20.26 11.07 19.22
C GLY A 800 -19.41 9.81 19.36
N SER A 801 -18.55 9.77 20.37
CA SER A 801 -17.74 8.59 20.69
C SER A 801 -18.42 7.74 21.76
N VAL A 802 -18.37 6.41 21.57
CA VAL A 802 -18.84 5.44 22.56
C VAL A 802 -17.64 4.64 23.06
N ARG A 803 -17.49 4.56 24.39
CA ARG A 803 -16.37 3.82 25.00
C ARG A 803 -16.41 2.35 24.59
N GLY A 804 -15.27 1.82 24.11
CA GLY A 804 -15.16 0.43 23.66
C GLY A 804 -15.63 0.18 22.24
N VAL A 805 -16.21 1.16 21.55
CA VAL A 805 -16.60 1.09 20.15
C VAL A 805 -15.58 1.82 19.29
N SER A 806 -15.14 1.19 18.22
CA SER A 806 -14.23 1.79 17.22
C SER A 806 -14.93 1.88 15.88
N VAL A 807 -14.63 2.92 15.12
CA VAL A 807 -15.16 3.15 13.77
C VAL A 807 -14.03 3.46 12.80
N SER A 808 -14.16 2.95 11.58
CA SER A 808 -13.28 3.28 10.44
C SER A 808 -14.13 3.51 9.20
N VAL A 809 -13.73 4.47 8.40
CA VAL A 809 -14.38 4.79 7.12
C VAL A 809 -13.44 4.39 5.99
N ASP A 810 -13.99 3.73 4.99
CA ASP A 810 -13.28 3.34 3.77
C ASP A 810 -14.00 3.94 2.57
N VAL A 811 -13.57 5.11 2.13
CA VAL A 811 -14.08 5.78 0.95
C VAL A 811 -13.46 5.15 -0.29
N ASP A 812 -14.27 4.93 -1.33
CA ASP A 812 -13.91 4.12 -2.50
C ASP A 812 -13.42 2.73 -2.08
N ALA A 813 -14.28 2.04 -1.32
CA ALA A 813 -13.98 0.73 -0.77
C ALA A 813 -13.66 -0.27 -1.90
N TYR A 814 -12.47 -0.85 -1.81
CA TYR A 814 -11.98 -1.81 -2.79
C TYR A 814 -12.31 -3.25 -2.42
N ASP A 815 -12.41 -3.54 -1.13
CA ASP A 815 -12.74 -4.84 -0.57
C ASP A 815 -13.88 -4.70 0.44
N LEU A 816 -14.94 -5.45 0.24
CA LEU A 816 -16.12 -5.46 1.13
C LEU A 816 -16.13 -6.65 2.09
N MET A 817 -15.10 -7.52 2.09
CA MET A 817 -14.97 -8.72 2.94
C MET A 817 -14.36 -8.45 4.32
#